data_3f10db824a203f4eabca9217f974b32b
#
_entry.id   3f10db824a203f4eabca9217f974b32b
#
_cell.length_a   1.000
_cell.length_b   1.000
_cell.length_c   1.000
_cell.angle_alpha   90.00
_cell.angle_beta   90.00
_cell.angle_gamma   90.00
#
_symmetry.space_group_name_H-M   'P 1'
#
loop_
_entity.id
_entity.type
_entity.pdbx_description
1 polymer ?
#
loop_
_entity_poly.entity_id
_entity_poly.type
_entity_poly.pdbx_seq_one_letter_code
_entity_poly.pdbx_strand_id
1 'polypeptide(L)'
;MKKTAFTILFAALLMGSLQANPVDAETAKSLGVKFMKANTEIKSATAELTYTAYADNGQACFYVFSVKPKGFVIVSADDRAKPILGYSTESNFTPQLPDGLMTFFDNYKAGFSQMFANNDERTAEAVADWTSLEQTGQLAVKDSRVVAPLLSSLWNQTDLYNNMAPEDPTSVYGGHCKSGCVANAMSQIMRYWEWPRHGQGGHGYNASSYYGDYGWIEANFEDATYQYELMSDFLDFASPQAEVDATALLEFHAGVGVDMGYGANASGAYSDDVGPAMQEYFRYSSDWEYRYKSASSLQEWHQLLRWNLDQNMPIYYSSSGSEGGHAYVLDGYDYNDMFHLNWGWAGFDNGWYAIEGFYLTFYSFPWYHTAIINLHPDNAYYDAPKAVESLEASLIDQKTVELRILPVFETRNGDGLDEVDVYIMRDGVLIDSLMGLSELAGGSYDVYMDEVEKNGTYYYTVYAKNTAGMSKVTRDTIVVGSTCDVRFELADSGNDGWDLSFIAVLDEDGKVSQRVGLWDGGSASVIVPVPDKQTVTFFWTYDNTCYSHGSLSEASYEIYDWDDNLIVASDGYPYVGEIIDYEMDCDPFAVAEQAEAKVLYPNPASHSFTVEGKIKGIMVFDALGQMVYQGAGNTVEVVAWPQGVYFVRIVDENDAVSTVKFVKQ
;
A
#
# COMPACT_ATOMS: atom_id res chain seq x y z
N MET A 1 -45.61 8.03 -46.72
CA MET A 1 -44.48 7.10 -47.02
C MET A 1 -43.11 7.56 -46.49
N LYS A 2 -42.78 8.85 -46.31
CA LYS A 2 -41.47 9.28 -45.79
C LYS A 2 -41.27 9.13 -44.27
N LYS A 3 -42.32 9.04 -43.45
CA LYS A 3 -42.21 8.86 -41.98
C LYS A 3 -41.92 7.41 -41.57
N THR A 4 -42.39 6.41 -42.34
CA THR A 4 -42.21 4.98 -42.04
C THR A 4 -40.79 4.52 -42.37
N ALA A 5 -40.13 5.09 -43.37
CA ALA A 5 -38.74 4.76 -43.72
C ALA A 5 -37.71 5.28 -42.65
N PHE A 6 -38.03 6.43 -42.00
CA PHE A 6 -37.12 6.96 -40.94
C PHE A 6 -37.22 6.14 -39.65
N THR A 7 -38.39 5.64 -39.30
CA THR A 7 -38.59 4.81 -38.11
C THR A 7 -37.93 3.42 -38.28
N ILE A 8 -37.95 2.84 -39.48
CA ILE A 8 -37.33 1.56 -39.77
C ILE A 8 -35.78 1.70 -39.80
N LEU A 9 -35.24 2.85 -40.28
CA LEU A 9 -33.80 3.10 -40.28
C LEU A 9 -33.28 3.32 -38.85
N PHE A 10 -34.06 3.98 -37.98
CA PHE A 10 -33.69 4.18 -36.58
C PHE A 10 -33.79 2.89 -35.77
N ALA A 11 -34.78 2.02 -36.05
CA ALA A 11 -34.90 0.68 -35.42
C ALA A 11 -33.79 -0.28 -35.91
N ALA A 12 -33.37 -0.17 -37.17
CA ALA A 12 -32.26 -0.98 -37.71
C ALA A 12 -30.90 -0.51 -37.16
N LEU A 13 -30.70 0.78 -36.88
CA LEU A 13 -29.52 1.30 -36.21
C LEU A 13 -29.47 0.87 -34.74
N LEU A 14 -30.60 0.82 -34.04
CA LEU A 14 -30.69 0.32 -32.66
C LEU A 14 -30.47 -1.22 -32.60
N MET A 15 -30.98 -1.98 -33.56
CA MET A 15 -30.72 -3.42 -33.59
C MET A 15 -29.28 -3.77 -33.93
N GLY A 16 -28.59 -2.98 -34.77
CA GLY A 16 -27.16 -3.15 -35.04
C GLY A 16 -26.27 -2.85 -33.85
N SER A 17 -26.72 -2.00 -32.91
CA SER A 17 -25.97 -1.65 -31.70
C SER A 17 -26.04 -2.69 -30.57
N LEU A 18 -26.98 -3.65 -30.65
CA LEU A 18 -27.15 -4.72 -29.66
C LEU A 18 -26.49 -6.03 -30.06
N GLN A 19 -25.96 -6.13 -31.27
CA GLN A 19 -25.22 -7.33 -31.70
C GLN A 19 -23.90 -7.42 -30.95
N ALA A 20 -23.65 -8.59 -30.36
CA ALA A 20 -22.43 -8.91 -29.64
C ALA A 20 -21.24 -9.05 -30.59
N ASN A 21 -20.08 -8.52 -30.23
CA ASN A 21 -18.86 -8.65 -31.01
C ASN A 21 -17.69 -9.07 -30.10
N PRO A 22 -16.90 -10.05 -30.53
CA PRO A 22 -15.61 -10.31 -29.91
C PRO A 22 -14.69 -9.10 -30.05
N VAL A 23 -13.93 -8.81 -29.03
CA VAL A 23 -12.89 -7.76 -29.00
C VAL A 23 -11.53 -8.45 -29.12
N ASP A 24 -10.77 -8.14 -30.14
CA ASP A 24 -9.43 -8.69 -30.31
C ASP A 24 -8.41 -8.03 -29.38
N ALA A 25 -7.26 -8.69 -29.18
CA ALA A 25 -6.24 -8.24 -28.24
C ALA A 25 -5.65 -6.84 -28.58
N GLU A 26 -5.52 -6.48 -29.85
CA GLU A 26 -4.98 -5.17 -30.25
C GLU A 26 -5.99 -4.05 -29.98
N THR A 27 -7.27 -4.29 -30.25
CA THR A 27 -8.35 -3.38 -29.89
C THR A 27 -8.44 -3.22 -28.36
N ALA A 28 -8.41 -4.33 -27.62
CA ALA A 28 -8.42 -4.34 -26.15
C ALA A 28 -7.22 -3.57 -25.58
N LYS A 29 -6.01 -3.79 -26.12
CA LYS A 29 -4.80 -3.06 -25.74
C LYS A 29 -4.94 -1.56 -25.93
N SER A 30 -5.43 -1.14 -27.10
CA SER A 30 -5.64 0.28 -27.40
C SER A 30 -6.62 0.95 -26.42
N LEU A 31 -7.71 0.26 -26.09
CA LEU A 31 -8.73 0.73 -25.15
C LEU A 31 -8.21 0.76 -23.71
N GLY A 32 -7.47 -0.28 -23.30
CA GLY A 32 -6.83 -0.34 -22.00
C GLY A 32 -5.84 0.80 -21.78
N VAL A 33 -4.94 1.05 -22.74
CA VAL A 33 -4.01 2.20 -22.69
C VAL A 33 -4.77 3.53 -22.64
N LYS A 34 -5.85 3.66 -23.39
CA LYS A 34 -6.67 4.88 -23.39
C LYS A 34 -7.34 5.08 -22.03
N PHE A 35 -7.85 4.00 -21.42
CA PHE A 35 -8.42 4.02 -20.08
C PHE A 35 -7.39 4.46 -19.05
N MET A 36 -6.21 3.85 -19.03
CA MET A 36 -5.14 4.19 -18.08
C MET A 36 -4.75 5.67 -18.17
N LYS A 37 -4.57 6.20 -19.38
CA LYS A 37 -4.24 7.63 -19.59
C LYS A 37 -5.34 8.60 -19.13
N ALA A 38 -6.59 8.19 -19.21
CA ALA A 38 -7.73 9.04 -18.87
C ALA A 38 -8.08 9.00 -17.37
N ASN A 39 -7.81 7.89 -16.68
CA ASN A 39 -8.28 7.65 -15.31
C ASN A 39 -7.15 7.59 -14.28
N THR A 40 -5.89 7.64 -14.71
CA THR A 40 -4.73 7.55 -13.80
C THR A 40 -3.72 8.67 -14.09
N GLU A 41 -2.68 8.76 -13.27
CA GLU A 41 -1.57 9.70 -13.48
C GLU A 41 -0.62 9.26 -14.61
N ILE A 42 -0.74 8.04 -15.13
CA ILE A 42 0.13 7.50 -16.18
C ILE A 42 -0.23 8.11 -17.54
N LYS A 43 0.46 9.17 -17.95
CA LYS A 43 0.17 9.91 -19.21
C LYS A 43 0.84 9.32 -20.45
N SER A 44 1.95 8.60 -20.30
CA SER A 44 2.73 7.98 -21.39
C SER A 44 2.61 6.46 -21.43
N ALA A 45 1.47 5.91 -20.98
CA ALA A 45 1.26 4.47 -20.91
C ALA A 45 1.56 3.76 -22.23
N THR A 46 2.38 2.72 -22.16
CA THR A 46 2.51 1.66 -23.15
C THR A 46 2.06 0.36 -22.50
N ALA A 47 1.58 -0.60 -23.29
CA ALA A 47 1.06 -1.83 -22.74
C ALA A 47 1.56 -3.05 -23.50
N GLU A 48 1.79 -4.15 -22.79
CA GLU A 48 2.18 -5.44 -23.34
C GLU A 48 1.19 -6.50 -22.87
N LEU A 49 0.82 -7.44 -23.76
CA LEU A 49 -0.07 -8.54 -23.42
C LEU A 49 0.67 -9.55 -22.54
N THR A 50 0.23 -9.72 -21.31
CA THR A 50 0.87 -10.60 -20.32
C THR A 50 0.08 -11.89 -20.11
N TYR A 51 -1.27 -11.80 -20.17
CA TYR A 51 -2.13 -12.97 -19.93
C TYR A 51 -3.40 -12.92 -20.80
N THR A 52 -3.89 -14.08 -21.22
CA THR A 52 -5.19 -14.24 -21.88
C THR A 52 -5.97 -15.35 -21.20
N ALA A 53 -7.16 -15.01 -20.71
CA ALA A 53 -8.10 -15.99 -20.18
C ALA A 53 -9.00 -16.55 -21.26
N TYR A 54 -9.26 -17.85 -21.22
CA TYR A 54 -10.12 -18.54 -22.15
C TYR A 54 -11.25 -19.27 -21.42
N ALA A 55 -12.44 -19.27 -22.03
CA ALA A 55 -13.53 -20.13 -21.65
C ALA A 55 -13.31 -21.58 -22.13
N ASP A 56 -14.09 -22.53 -21.61
CA ASP A 56 -13.99 -23.95 -21.96
C ASP A 56 -14.18 -24.23 -23.47
N ASN A 57 -14.92 -23.37 -24.15
CA ASN A 57 -15.14 -23.44 -25.59
C ASN A 57 -13.98 -22.86 -26.44
N GLY A 58 -12.91 -22.39 -25.79
CA GLY A 58 -11.73 -21.80 -26.43
C GLY A 58 -11.88 -20.33 -26.85
N GLN A 59 -13.00 -19.66 -26.53
CA GLN A 59 -13.16 -18.23 -26.77
C GLN A 59 -12.41 -17.44 -25.70
N ALA A 60 -11.75 -16.35 -26.10
CA ALA A 60 -11.12 -15.44 -25.16
C ALA A 60 -12.19 -14.75 -24.27
N CYS A 61 -11.94 -14.69 -22.98
CA CYS A 61 -12.76 -14.01 -21.99
C CYS A 61 -12.27 -12.58 -21.75
N PHE A 62 -10.99 -12.44 -21.43
CA PHE A 62 -10.35 -11.16 -21.20
C PHE A 62 -8.83 -11.26 -21.42
N TYR A 63 -8.22 -10.10 -21.54
CA TYR A 63 -6.78 -9.90 -21.66
C TYR A 63 -6.27 -9.11 -20.49
N VAL A 64 -5.08 -9.44 -19.99
CA VAL A 64 -4.34 -8.61 -19.04
C VAL A 64 -3.13 -8.03 -19.76
N PHE A 65 -2.99 -6.73 -19.67
CA PHE A 65 -1.86 -6.01 -20.22
C PHE A 65 -1.07 -5.38 -19.07
N SER A 66 0.22 -5.69 -18.97
CA SER A 66 1.13 -4.92 -18.15
C SER A 66 1.31 -3.54 -18.77
N VAL A 67 1.27 -2.51 -17.93
CA VAL A 67 1.29 -1.11 -18.37
C VAL A 67 2.57 -0.49 -17.82
N LYS A 68 3.42 0.02 -18.73
CA LYS A 68 4.63 0.72 -18.32
C LYS A 68 4.32 2.22 -18.07
N PRO A 69 4.96 2.85 -17.07
CA PRO A 69 6.09 2.33 -16.29
C PRO A 69 5.71 1.25 -15.27
N LYS A 70 4.59 1.35 -14.58
CA LYS A 70 4.11 0.39 -13.58
C LYS A 70 2.60 0.23 -13.66
N GLY A 71 2.10 -0.99 -13.46
CA GLY A 71 0.69 -1.27 -13.38
C GLY A 71 0.20 -2.30 -14.39
N PHE A 72 -1.10 -2.52 -14.39
CA PHE A 72 -1.78 -3.39 -15.35
C PHE A 72 -3.20 -2.91 -15.65
N VAL A 73 -3.78 -3.44 -16.73
CA VAL A 73 -5.19 -3.27 -17.05
C VAL A 73 -5.78 -4.57 -17.60
N ILE A 74 -6.97 -4.93 -17.10
CA ILE A 74 -7.73 -6.10 -17.52
C ILE A 74 -8.88 -5.65 -18.41
N VAL A 75 -8.87 -6.09 -19.65
CA VAL A 75 -9.85 -5.68 -20.67
C VAL A 75 -10.62 -6.90 -21.17
N SER A 76 -11.94 -6.80 -21.20
CA SER A 76 -12.82 -7.86 -21.72
C SER A 76 -12.55 -8.15 -23.20
N ALA A 77 -12.65 -9.43 -23.58
CA ALA A 77 -12.54 -9.90 -24.96
C ALA A 77 -13.91 -9.97 -25.68
N ASP A 78 -14.98 -9.47 -25.03
CA ASP A 78 -16.32 -9.47 -25.59
C ASP A 78 -17.11 -8.25 -25.09
N ASP A 79 -17.81 -7.58 -26.02
CA ASP A 79 -18.48 -6.31 -25.75
C ASP A 79 -19.83 -6.43 -25.00
N ARG A 80 -20.23 -7.64 -24.60
CA ARG A 80 -21.35 -7.91 -23.68
C ARG A 80 -20.97 -7.74 -22.22
N ALA A 81 -19.70 -7.94 -21.89
CA ALA A 81 -19.18 -7.75 -20.54
C ALA A 81 -18.74 -6.30 -20.29
N LYS A 82 -18.44 -5.96 -19.04
CA LYS A 82 -17.79 -4.67 -18.71
C LYS A 82 -16.47 -4.55 -19.47
N PRO A 83 -16.17 -3.40 -20.10
CA PRO A 83 -14.96 -3.27 -20.92
C PRO A 83 -13.68 -3.38 -20.09
N ILE A 84 -13.65 -2.80 -18.90
CA ILE A 84 -12.54 -2.89 -17.95
C ILE A 84 -12.98 -3.72 -16.75
N LEU A 85 -12.24 -4.77 -16.45
CA LEU A 85 -12.49 -5.69 -15.33
C LEU A 85 -11.61 -5.38 -14.13
N GLY A 86 -10.50 -4.67 -14.34
CA GLY A 86 -9.62 -4.23 -13.28
C GLY A 86 -8.43 -3.44 -13.82
N TYR A 87 -7.74 -2.74 -12.93
CA TYR A 87 -6.49 -2.05 -13.22
C TYR A 87 -5.71 -1.78 -11.94
N SER A 88 -4.42 -1.55 -12.08
CA SER A 88 -3.55 -1.08 -11.01
C SER A 88 -2.58 -0.03 -11.53
N THR A 89 -2.16 0.87 -10.65
CA THR A 89 -1.04 1.81 -10.86
C THR A 89 0.04 1.63 -9.80
N GLU A 90 -0.17 0.73 -8.86
CA GLU A 90 0.69 0.50 -7.70
C GLU A 90 1.40 -0.85 -7.74
N SER A 91 0.93 -1.77 -8.58
CA SER A 91 1.44 -3.14 -8.67
C SER A 91 1.51 -3.59 -10.12
N ASN A 92 2.56 -4.32 -10.49
CA ASN A 92 2.65 -5.05 -11.74
C ASN A 92 1.81 -6.34 -11.65
N PHE A 93 1.39 -6.85 -12.81
CA PHE A 93 0.65 -8.10 -12.87
C PHE A 93 1.57 -9.30 -12.80
N THR A 94 1.23 -10.26 -11.94
CA THR A 94 1.96 -11.52 -11.77
C THR A 94 1.42 -12.59 -12.72
N PRO A 95 2.16 -12.98 -13.78
CA PRO A 95 1.67 -13.99 -14.74
C PRO A 95 1.47 -15.39 -14.14
N GLN A 96 2.24 -15.71 -13.07
CA GLN A 96 2.07 -16.90 -12.26
C GLN A 96 0.99 -16.61 -11.21
N LEU A 97 -0.28 -16.70 -11.61
CA LEU A 97 -1.42 -16.34 -10.78
C LEU A 97 -1.35 -17.03 -9.40
N PRO A 98 -1.34 -16.26 -8.28
CA PRO A 98 -1.58 -16.84 -6.97
C PRO A 98 -2.98 -17.47 -6.90
N ASP A 99 -3.15 -18.51 -6.06
CA ASP A 99 -4.41 -19.28 -5.97
C ASP A 99 -5.64 -18.40 -5.78
N GLY A 100 -5.56 -17.34 -4.97
CA GLY A 100 -6.67 -16.41 -4.74
C GLY A 100 -7.06 -15.60 -5.98
N LEU A 101 -6.08 -15.09 -6.74
CA LEU A 101 -6.32 -14.35 -7.98
C LEU A 101 -6.82 -15.30 -9.08
N MET A 102 -6.27 -16.52 -9.12
CA MET A 102 -6.76 -17.56 -10.03
C MET A 102 -8.25 -17.85 -9.76
N THR A 103 -8.62 -18.07 -8.51
CA THR A 103 -10.03 -18.25 -8.11
C THR A 103 -10.88 -17.05 -8.51
N PHE A 104 -10.40 -15.84 -8.33
CA PHE A 104 -11.11 -14.62 -8.73
C PHE A 104 -11.29 -14.52 -10.26
N PHE A 105 -10.28 -14.87 -11.04
CA PHE A 105 -10.37 -14.93 -12.51
C PHE A 105 -11.24 -16.05 -13.01
N ASP A 106 -11.32 -17.19 -12.31
CA ASP A 106 -12.22 -18.28 -12.63
C ASP A 106 -13.69 -17.85 -12.52
N ASN A 107 -14.01 -16.96 -11.60
CA ASN A 107 -15.33 -16.34 -11.55
C ASN A 107 -15.66 -15.59 -12.84
N TYR A 108 -14.71 -14.76 -13.33
CA TYR A 108 -14.90 -14.09 -14.62
C TYR A 108 -15.07 -15.10 -15.75
N LYS A 109 -14.19 -16.12 -15.85
CA LYS A 109 -14.29 -17.15 -16.89
C LYS A 109 -15.61 -17.91 -16.88
N ALA A 110 -16.11 -18.24 -15.68
CA ALA A 110 -17.42 -18.90 -15.53
C ALA A 110 -18.57 -18.01 -16.05
N GLY A 111 -18.54 -16.71 -15.71
CA GLY A 111 -19.53 -15.75 -16.24
C GLY A 111 -19.47 -15.62 -17.76
N PHE A 112 -18.26 -15.51 -18.33
CA PHE A 112 -18.07 -15.50 -19.79
C PHE A 112 -18.59 -16.79 -20.43
N SER A 113 -18.29 -17.96 -19.84
CA SER A 113 -18.77 -19.25 -20.34
C SER A 113 -20.30 -19.33 -20.37
N GLN A 114 -20.97 -18.84 -19.33
CA GLN A 114 -22.45 -18.76 -19.30
C GLN A 114 -22.98 -17.78 -20.34
N MET A 115 -22.39 -16.58 -20.42
CA MET A 115 -22.76 -15.56 -21.42
C MET A 115 -22.64 -16.10 -22.85
N PHE A 116 -21.56 -16.83 -23.16
CA PHE A 116 -21.38 -17.46 -24.46
C PHE A 116 -22.39 -18.57 -24.72
N ALA A 117 -22.63 -19.44 -23.73
CA ALA A 117 -23.60 -20.55 -23.84
C ALA A 117 -25.04 -20.07 -24.04
N ASN A 118 -25.42 -18.99 -23.35
CA ASN A 118 -26.76 -18.39 -23.47
C ASN A 118 -26.92 -17.57 -24.75
N ASN A 119 -25.82 -17.22 -25.41
CA ASN A 119 -25.81 -16.26 -26.51
C ASN A 119 -26.50 -14.94 -26.13
N ASP A 120 -26.13 -14.40 -24.95
CA ASP A 120 -26.74 -13.18 -24.43
C ASP A 120 -26.53 -11.97 -25.36
N GLU A 121 -27.46 -11.04 -25.35
CA GLU A 121 -27.36 -9.77 -26.06
C GLU A 121 -26.64 -8.72 -25.20
N ARG A 122 -26.07 -7.71 -25.86
CA ARG A 122 -25.52 -6.54 -25.15
C ARG A 122 -26.60 -5.80 -24.39
N THR A 123 -26.33 -5.43 -23.16
CA THR A 123 -27.21 -4.53 -22.40
C THR A 123 -27.02 -3.07 -22.82
N ALA A 124 -27.94 -2.19 -22.45
CA ALA A 124 -27.81 -0.77 -22.71
C ALA A 124 -26.62 -0.17 -21.95
N GLU A 125 -26.32 -0.69 -20.76
CA GLU A 125 -25.18 -0.30 -19.95
C GLU A 125 -23.86 -0.72 -20.62
N ALA A 126 -23.78 -1.93 -21.15
CA ALA A 126 -22.60 -2.39 -21.90
C ALA A 126 -22.33 -1.46 -23.10
N VAL A 127 -23.37 -1.16 -23.88
CA VAL A 127 -23.26 -0.22 -25.01
C VAL A 127 -22.76 1.14 -24.56
N ALA A 128 -23.26 1.66 -23.43
CA ALA A 128 -22.87 2.95 -22.90
C ALA A 128 -21.40 2.98 -22.47
N ASP A 129 -20.95 1.96 -21.70
CA ASP A 129 -19.59 1.86 -21.18
C ASP A 129 -18.57 1.70 -22.32
N TRP A 130 -18.81 0.79 -23.27
CA TRP A 130 -17.92 0.61 -24.43
C TRP A 130 -17.85 1.85 -25.30
N THR A 131 -19.00 2.51 -25.57
CA THR A 131 -19.04 3.76 -26.36
C THR A 131 -18.30 4.89 -25.66
N SER A 132 -18.49 5.04 -24.36
CA SER A 132 -17.78 6.05 -23.57
C SER A 132 -16.26 5.80 -23.57
N LEU A 133 -15.85 4.56 -23.35
CA LEU A 133 -14.44 4.16 -23.37
C LEU A 133 -13.79 4.45 -24.73
N GLU A 134 -14.48 4.08 -25.82
CA GLU A 134 -13.99 4.35 -27.19
C GLU A 134 -13.85 5.84 -27.48
N GLN A 135 -14.77 6.68 -26.99
CA GLN A 135 -14.77 8.12 -27.26
C GLN A 135 -13.83 8.89 -26.35
N THR A 136 -13.86 8.61 -25.05
CA THR A 136 -13.25 9.45 -24.02
C THR A 136 -12.10 8.78 -23.27
N GLY A 137 -12.00 7.46 -23.28
CA GLY A 137 -11.13 6.69 -22.41
C GLY A 137 -11.71 6.43 -21.02
N GLN A 138 -12.92 6.91 -20.74
CA GLN A 138 -13.60 6.76 -19.45
C GLN A 138 -14.82 5.85 -19.60
N LEU A 139 -15.19 5.14 -18.55
CA LEU A 139 -16.47 4.45 -18.49
C LEU A 139 -17.62 5.46 -18.27
N ALA A 140 -18.86 5.02 -18.50
CA ALA A 140 -20.03 5.85 -18.19
C ALA A 140 -20.12 5.98 -16.66
N VAL A 141 -19.97 7.22 -16.15
CA VAL A 141 -19.95 7.49 -14.70
C VAL A 141 -21.25 7.08 -14.04
N LYS A 142 -21.16 6.27 -12.98
CA LYS A 142 -22.30 5.75 -12.21
C LYS A 142 -22.45 6.41 -10.84
N ASP A 143 -21.36 6.80 -10.20
CA ASP A 143 -21.35 7.56 -8.94
C ASP A 143 -20.21 8.59 -9.00
N SER A 144 -20.39 9.71 -8.30
CA SER A 144 -19.36 10.74 -8.16
C SER A 144 -18.54 10.60 -6.88
N ARG A 145 -18.91 9.68 -5.99
CA ARG A 145 -18.19 9.41 -4.75
C ARG A 145 -17.08 8.43 -5.00
N VAL A 146 -16.00 8.57 -4.26
CA VAL A 146 -14.87 7.64 -4.22
C VAL A 146 -14.35 7.53 -2.80
N VAL A 147 -13.79 6.39 -2.45
CA VAL A 147 -13.00 6.18 -1.25
C VAL A 147 -11.65 5.65 -1.69
N ALA A 148 -10.59 6.42 -1.44
CA ALA A 148 -9.23 5.97 -1.67
C ALA A 148 -8.90 4.75 -0.80
N PRO A 149 -7.91 3.93 -1.15
CA PRO A 149 -7.50 2.81 -0.31
C PRO A 149 -7.25 3.27 1.13
N LEU A 150 -7.90 2.60 2.08
CA LEU A 150 -7.82 2.93 3.50
C LEU A 150 -6.55 2.35 4.14
N LEU A 151 -6.10 1.19 3.69
CA LEU A 151 -4.92 0.51 4.20
C LEU A 151 -3.67 1.07 3.54
N SER A 152 -2.63 1.32 4.34
CA SER A 152 -1.26 1.54 3.86
C SER A 152 -0.42 0.26 3.88
N SER A 153 -0.85 -0.75 4.65
CA SER A 153 -0.09 -1.99 4.82
C SER A 153 -0.05 -2.82 3.53
N LEU A 154 1.16 -3.30 3.22
CA LEU A 154 1.44 -4.22 2.11
C LEU A 154 1.97 -5.53 2.71
N TRP A 155 1.19 -6.15 3.59
CA TRP A 155 1.63 -7.31 4.33
C TRP A 155 1.50 -8.61 3.55
N ASN A 156 2.28 -9.60 3.97
CA ASN A 156 2.38 -10.92 3.36
C ASN A 156 2.07 -12.03 4.39
N GLN A 157 2.07 -13.27 3.93
CA GLN A 157 1.78 -14.45 4.75
C GLN A 157 3.00 -15.35 4.94
N THR A 158 4.15 -14.95 4.40
CA THR A 158 5.38 -15.74 4.36
C THR A 158 6.55 -14.92 4.87
N ASP A 159 7.69 -15.53 5.06
CA ASP A 159 8.93 -14.96 5.56
C ASP A 159 8.74 -13.68 6.41
N LEU A 160 9.44 -13.48 7.46
CA LEU A 160 9.27 -12.38 8.40
C LEU A 160 7.87 -12.33 9.05
N TYR A 161 6.79 -12.26 8.27
CA TYR A 161 5.41 -12.20 8.77
C TYR A 161 4.95 -13.47 9.47
N ASN A 162 5.48 -14.63 9.08
CA ASN A 162 5.16 -15.93 9.64
C ASN A 162 6.13 -16.40 10.74
N ASN A 163 7.07 -15.56 11.20
CA ASN A 163 8.14 -15.95 12.13
C ASN A 163 7.64 -16.51 13.47
N MET A 164 6.40 -16.25 13.85
CA MET A 164 5.77 -16.82 15.04
C MET A 164 4.80 -17.98 14.74
N ALA A 165 4.55 -18.28 13.47
CA ALA A 165 3.79 -19.46 13.09
C ALA A 165 4.57 -20.74 13.44
N PRO A 166 3.92 -21.92 13.54
CA PRO A 166 4.60 -23.16 13.85
C PRO A 166 5.77 -23.46 12.92
N GLU A 167 6.87 -23.96 13.49
CA GLU A 167 8.03 -24.40 12.72
C GLU A 167 7.67 -25.59 11.83
N ASP A 168 8.12 -25.55 10.58
CA ASP A 168 8.07 -26.66 9.64
C ASP A 168 9.34 -26.68 8.78
N PRO A 169 10.23 -27.67 9.01
CA PRO A 169 11.50 -27.75 8.26
C PRO A 169 11.32 -27.98 6.76
N THR A 170 10.12 -28.32 6.29
CA THR A 170 9.83 -28.50 4.86
C THR A 170 9.38 -27.22 4.19
N SER A 171 9.08 -26.19 4.99
CA SER A 171 8.71 -24.87 4.48
C SER A 171 9.93 -24.15 3.88
N VAL A 172 9.74 -23.58 2.70
CA VAL A 172 10.73 -22.72 2.04
C VAL A 172 10.62 -21.26 2.51
N TYR A 173 9.68 -20.97 3.38
CA TYR A 173 9.35 -19.62 3.89
C TYR A 173 9.90 -19.46 5.30
N GLY A 174 11.22 -19.29 5.43
CA GLY A 174 11.89 -19.11 6.72
C GLY A 174 11.83 -20.31 7.67
N GLY A 175 11.40 -21.50 7.21
CA GLY A 175 11.26 -22.69 8.06
C GLY A 175 10.01 -22.69 8.95
N HIS A 176 9.04 -21.82 8.70
CA HIS A 176 7.77 -21.72 9.40
C HIS A 176 6.58 -21.98 8.45
N CYS A 177 5.45 -22.37 9.01
CA CYS A 177 4.17 -22.42 8.27
C CYS A 177 3.78 -21.02 7.79
N LYS A 178 3.00 -20.94 6.70
CA LYS A 178 2.38 -19.65 6.32
C LYS A 178 1.45 -19.17 7.44
N SER A 179 1.38 -17.84 7.66
CA SER A 179 0.43 -17.28 8.63
C SER A 179 -1.04 -17.47 8.20
N GLY A 180 -1.29 -17.51 6.90
CA GLY A 180 -2.61 -17.75 6.30
C GLY A 180 -3.38 -16.47 5.97
N CYS A 181 -4.10 -16.49 4.84
CA CYS A 181 -4.79 -15.32 4.31
C CYS A 181 -5.85 -14.73 5.26
N VAL A 182 -6.51 -15.58 6.05
CA VAL A 182 -7.51 -15.14 7.04
C VAL A 182 -6.84 -14.32 8.14
N ALA A 183 -5.74 -14.81 8.72
CA ALA A 183 -4.97 -14.11 9.73
C ALA A 183 -4.39 -12.80 9.18
N ASN A 184 -3.83 -12.82 7.97
CA ASN A 184 -3.28 -11.63 7.32
C ASN A 184 -4.35 -10.54 7.10
N ALA A 185 -5.52 -10.89 6.54
CA ALA A 185 -6.59 -9.93 6.34
C ALA A 185 -7.10 -9.32 7.66
N MET A 186 -7.23 -10.15 8.72
CA MET A 186 -7.58 -9.68 10.07
C MET A 186 -6.52 -8.71 10.61
N SER A 187 -5.26 -9.08 10.50
CA SER A 187 -4.12 -8.31 11.03
C SER A 187 -3.98 -6.96 10.33
N GLN A 188 -4.16 -6.91 9.01
CA GLN A 188 -4.14 -5.65 8.26
C GLN A 188 -5.30 -4.72 8.68
N ILE A 189 -6.49 -5.25 8.93
CA ILE A 189 -7.61 -4.47 9.48
C ILE A 189 -7.28 -3.97 10.89
N MET A 190 -6.70 -4.81 11.76
CA MET A 190 -6.26 -4.39 13.09
C MET A 190 -5.17 -3.32 13.03
N ARG A 191 -4.23 -3.44 12.09
CA ARG A 191 -3.18 -2.45 11.84
C ARG A 191 -3.76 -1.10 11.34
N TYR A 192 -4.77 -1.14 10.49
CA TYR A 192 -5.47 0.08 10.05
C TYR A 192 -6.11 0.84 11.22
N TRP A 193 -6.77 0.12 12.13
CA TRP A 193 -7.36 0.72 13.32
C TRP A 193 -6.34 1.05 14.40
N GLU A 194 -5.16 0.42 14.41
CA GLU A 194 -4.19 0.38 15.52
C GLU A 194 -4.90 -0.04 16.84
N TRP A 195 -5.70 -1.12 16.75
CA TRP A 195 -6.55 -1.61 17.82
C TRP A 195 -6.66 -3.15 17.80
N PRO A 196 -6.74 -3.78 19.01
CA PRO A 196 -6.55 -3.23 20.35
C PRO A 196 -5.05 -3.15 20.71
N ARG A 197 -4.69 -2.40 21.73
CA ARG A 197 -3.33 -2.44 22.31
C ARG A 197 -3.08 -3.74 23.07
N HIS A 198 -4.09 -4.22 23.79
CA HIS A 198 -4.16 -5.50 24.45
C HIS A 198 -5.48 -6.16 24.07
N GLY A 199 -5.44 -7.44 23.78
CA GLY A 199 -6.65 -8.22 23.57
C GLY A 199 -7.34 -8.54 24.87
N GLN A 200 -8.16 -9.58 24.88
CA GLN A 200 -8.82 -10.07 26.10
C GLN A 200 -8.82 -11.60 26.14
N GLY A 201 -8.58 -12.14 27.34
CA GLY A 201 -8.53 -13.58 27.57
C GLY A 201 -7.41 -14.29 26.80
N GLY A 202 -7.62 -15.57 26.57
CA GLY A 202 -6.72 -16.41 25.80
C GLY A 202 -7.47 -17.53 25.10
N HIS A 203 -6.84 -18.14 24.11
CA HIS A 203 -7.39 -19.26 23.36
C HIS A 203 -6.33 -20.29 23.03
N GLY A 204 -6.72 -21.56 22.93
CA GLY A 204 -5.84 -22.63 22.53
C GLY A 204 -6.61 -23.79 21.92
N TYR A 205 -6.02 -24.43 20.94
CA TYR A 205 -6.63 -25.50 20.17
C TYR A 205 -5.58 -26.51 19.70
N ASN A 206 -6.02 -27.66 19.22
CA ASN A 206 -5.13 -28.63 18.59
C ASN A 206 -5.05 -28.34 17.08
N ALA A 207 -3.91 -27.82 16.63
CA ALA A 207 -3.68 -27.42 15.24
C ALA A 207 -3.40 -28.64 14.34
N SER A 208 -4.35 -29.57 14.29
CA SER A 208 -4.33 -30.75 13.41
C SER A 208 -5.37 -30.57 12.31
N SER A 209 -4.94 -30.44 11.07
CA SER A 209 -5.79 -30.16 9.92
C SER A 209 -5.36 -30.93 8.67
N TYR A 210 -6.03 -30.71 7.55
CA TYR A 210 -5.60 -31.21 6.24
C TYR A 210 -4.20 -30.71 5.84
N TYR A 211 -3.80 -29.52 6.32
CA TYR A 211 -2.52 -28.89 5.95
C TYR A 211 -1.33 -29.42 6.76
N GLY A 212 -1.56 -29.93 7.97
CA GLY A 212 -0.52 -30.46 8.84
C GLY A 212 -1.02 -30.76 10.26
N ASP A 213 -0.12 -31.27 11.10
CA ASP A 213 -0.37 -31.53 12.52
C ASP A 213 0.76 -30.92 13.35
N TYR A 214 0.44 -29.82 14.03
CA TYR A 214 1.39 -29.01 14.82
C TYR A 214 1.10 -29.07 16.32
N GLY A 215 0.18 -29.96 16.73
CA GLY A 215 -0.14 -30.17 18.13
C GLY A 215 -0.92 -29.01 18.76
N TRP A 216 -0.75 -28.84 20.07
CA TRP A 216 -1.42 -27.79 20.82
C TRP A 216 -0.76 -26.43 20.59
N ILE A 217 -1.56 -25.46 20.19
CA ILE A 217 -1.17 -24.06 19.99
C ILE A 217 -2.08 -23.18 20.84
N GLU A 218 -1.50 -22.17 21.47
CA GLU A 218 -2.26 -21.24 22.32
C GLU A 218 -1.70 -19.82 22.24
N ALA A 219 -2.54 -18.84 22.54
CA ALA A 219 -2.21 -17.44 22.70
C ALA A 219 -2.91 -16.84 23.92
N ASN A 220 -2.21 -15.99 24.64
CA ASN A 220 -2.78 -15.14 25.69
C ASN A 220 -2.87 -13.72 25.15
N PHE A 221 -4.05 -13.34 24.72
CA PHE A 221 -4.30 -12.03 24.10
C PHE A 221 -4.29 -10.88 25.11
N GLU A 222 -4.68 -11.15 26.37
CA GLU A 222 -4.77 -10.15 27.42
C GLU A 222 -3.38 -9.67 27.88
N ASP A 223 -2.42 -10.58 28.00
CA ASP A 223 -1.06 -10.26 28.42
C ASP A 223 -0.20 -9.73 27.24
N ALA A 224 -0.62 -9.94 26.00
CA ALA A 224 0.09 -9.46 24.81
C ALA A 224 -0.06 -7.95 24.65
N THR A 225 1.01 -7.30 24.19
CA THR A 225 0.99 -5.89 23.78
C THR A 225 1.22 -5.82 22.27
N TYR A 226 0.23 -5.35 21.51
CA TYR A 226 0.38 -5.13 20.09
C TYR A 226 0.99 -3.75 19.87
N GLN A 227 2.26 -3.76 19.48
CA GLN A 227 3.08 -2.54 19.34
C GLN A 227 2.93 -1.98 17.92
N TYR A 228 1.78 -1.36 17.63
CA TYR A 228 1.52 -0.78 16.31
C TYR A 228 2.55 0.27 15.89
N GLU A 229 3.21 0.90 16.85
CA GLU A 229 4.32 1.83 16.64
C GLU A 229 5.55 1.18 15.98
N LEU A 230 5.70 -0.14 16.08
CA LEU A 230 6.76 -0.91 15.43
C LEU A 230 6.30 -1.60 14.14
N MET A 231 4.99 -1.62 13.85
CA MET A 231 4.46 -2.29 12.67
C MET A 231 4.57 -1.38 11.46
N SER A 232 5.56 -1.60 10.60
CA SER A 232 5.75 -0.90 9.33
C SER A 232 4.66 -1.26 8.32
N ASP A 233 4.53 -0.47 7.27
CA ASP A 233 3.59 -0.76 6.18
C ASP A 233 4.01 -1.99 5.38
N PHE A 234 5.30 -2.29 5.31
CA PHE A 234 5.84 -3.54 4.78
C PHE A 234 7.10 -3.95 5.54
N LEU A 235 7.44 -5.24 5.50
CA LEU A 235 8.69 -5.79 6.03
C LEU A 235 9.58 -6.27 4.89
N ASP A 236 10.86 -6.04 5.04
CA ASP A 236 11.92 -6.59 4.19
C ASP A 236 13.06 -7.18 5.04
N PHE A 237 14.03 -7.83 4.41
CA PHE A 237 15.13 -8.49 5.13
C PHE A 237 16.10 -7.52 5.84
N ALA A 238 15.96 -6.22 5.63
CA ALA A 238 16.66 -5.18 6.39
C ALA A 238 15.82 -4.63 7.55
N SER A 239 14.55 -5.04 7.67
CA SER A 239 13.67 -4.57 8.75
C SER A 239 14.20 -4.97 10.12
N PRO A 240 14.20 -4.07 11.11
CA PRO A 240 14.61 -4.37 12.47
C PRO A 240 13.82 -5.55 13.06
N GLN A 241 14.48 -6.42 13.80
CA GLN A 241 13.83 -7.61 14.38
C GLN A 241 12.60 -7.26 15.24
N ALA A 242 12.61 -6.12 15.93
CA ALA A 242 11.47 -5.67 16.73
C ALA A 242 10.21 -5.37 15.88
N GLU A 243 10.38 -4.87 14.65
CA GLU A 243 9.27 -4.65 13.71
C GLU A 243 8.72 -5.98 13.20
N VAL A 244 9.63 -6.91 12.88
CA VAL A 244 9.29 -8.28 12.47
C VAL A 244 8.51 -8.99 13.58
N ASP A 245 9.02 -8.95 14.80
CA ASP A 245 8.38 -9.61 15.96
C ASP A 245 7.00 -9.03 16.27
N ALA A 246 6.85 -7.69 16.22
CA ALA A 246 5.57 -7.03 16.46
C ALA A 246 4.52 -7.44 15.42
N THR A 247 4.89 -7.48 14.16
CA THR A 247 4.00 -7.84 13.06
C THR A 247 3.66 -9.34 13.08
N ALA A 248 4.66 -10.20 13.22
CA ALA A 248 4.48 -11.64 13.30
C ALA A 248 3.63 -12.08 14.50
N LEU A 249 3.75 -11.38 15.65
CA LEU A 249 2.91 -11.62 16.82
C LEU A 249 1.43 -11.36 16.52
N LEU A 250 1.12 -10.27 15.84
CA LEU A 250 -0.27 -9.94 15.50
C LEU A 250 -0.85 -10.97 14.52
N GLU A 251 -0.10 -11.36 13.50
CA GLU A 251 -0.51 -12.39 12.53
C GLU A 251 -0.71 -13.76 13.19
N PHE A 252 0.21 -14.16 14.06
CA PHE A 252 0.09 -15.42 14.80
C PHE A 252 -1.13 -15.43 15.71
N HIS A 253 -1.36 -14.36 16.47
CA HIS A 253 -2.50 -14.25 17.36
C HIS A 253 -3.82 -14.20 16.58
N ALA A 254 -3.88 -13.51 15.44
CA ALA A 254 -5.05 -13.57 14.55
C ALA A 254 -5.32 -15.01 14.08
N GLY A 255 -4.27 -15.75 13.71
CA GLY A 255 -4.37 -17.16 13.34
C GLY A 255 -4.88 -18.04 14.47
N VAL A 256 -4.36 -17.86 15.70
CA VAL A 256 -4.84 -18.61 16.87
C VAL A 256 -6.31 -18.32 17.13
N GLY A 257 -6.74 -17.05 17.01
CA GLY A 257 -8.11 -16.65 17.25
C GLY A 257 -9.16 -17.31 16.33
N VAL A 258 -8.74 -17.83 15.18
CA VAL A 258 -9.61 -18.49 14.19
C VAL A 258 -9.29 -19.98 13.97
N ASP A 259 -8.63 -20.63 14.93
CA ASP A 259 -8.25 -22.04 14.85
C ASP A 259 -7.52 -22.40 13.54
N MET A 260 -6.51 -21.60 13.16
CA MET A 260 -5.80 -21.73 11.90
C MET A 260 -5.27 -23.15 11.68
N GLY A 261 -5.66 -23.78 10.58
CA GLY A 261 -5.03 -24.99 10.08
C GLY A 261 -3.71 -24.64 9.41
N TYR A 262 -2.61 -24.72 10.16
CA TYR A 262 -1.28 -24.37 9.66
C TYR A 262 -0.70 -25.42 8.71
N GLY A 263 0.19 -24.99 7.81
CA GLY A 263 0.97 -25.86 6.93
C GLY A 263 2.09 -25.13 6.19
N ALA A 264 3.10 -25.89 5.79
CA ALA A 264 4.29 -25.35 5.12
C ALA A 264 3.98 -24.63 3.79
N ASN A 265 3.03 -25.15 3.01
CA ASN A 265 2.70 -24.62 1.69
C ASN A 265 1.41 -23.78 1.67
N ALA A 266 0.49 -24.04 2.57
CA ALA A 266 -0.78 -23.34 2.71
C ALA A 266 -1.30 -23.46 4.14
N SER A 267 -1.92 -22.39 4.64
CA SER A 267 -2.65 -22.37 5.90
C SER A 267 -4.04 -21.79 5.65
N GLY A 268 -5.04 -22.29 6.37
CA GLY A 268 -6.42 -21.85 6.16
C GLY A 268 -7.29 -21.94 7.42
N ALA A 269 -8.26 -21.03 7.49
CA ALA A 269 -9.27 -21.00 8.53
C ALA A 269 -10.64 -20.66 7.90
N TYR A 270 -11.72 -20.85 8.66
CA TYR A 270 -13.05 -20.48 8.20
C TYR A 270 -13.30 -18.98 8.39
N SER A 271 -13.80 -18.31 7.35
CA SER A 271 -14.12 -16.88 7.41
C SER A 271 -15.24 -16.55 8.40
N ASP A 272 -16.11 -17.51 8.73
CA ASP A 272 -17.20 -17.34 9.72
C ASP A 272 -16.64 -17.15 11.15
N ASP A 273 -15.43 -17.63 11.42
CA ASP A 273 -14.80 -17.52 12.75
C ASP A 273 -14.20 -16.13 12.99
N VAL A 274 -13.99 -15.33 11.94
CA VAL A 274 -13.33 -14.01 12.01
C VAL A 274 -14.13 -13.02 12.85
N GLY A 275 -15.43 -12.84 12.57
CA GLY A 275 -16.26 -11.92 13.36
C GLY A 275 -16.28 -12.25 14.85
N PRO A 276 -16.59 -13.50 15.23
CA PRO A 276 -16.49 -13.95 16.63
C PRO A 276 -15.12 -13.70 17.26
N ALA A 277 -14.02 -14.06 16.57
CA ALA A 277 -12.67 -13.87 17.09
C ALA A 277 -12.31 -12.40 17.31
N MET A 278 -12.66 -11.54 16.35
CA MET A 278 -12.42 -10.09 16.45
C MET A 278 -13.18 -9.48 17.65
N GLN A 279 -14.39 -9.93 17.90
CA GLN A 279 -15.19 -9.49 19.05
C GLN A 279 -14.67 -10.07 20.37
N GLU A 280 -14.42 -11.38 20.43
CA GLU A 280 -14.11 -12.08 21.68
C GLU A 280 -12.68 -11.79 22.15
N TYR A 281 -11.70 -11.76 21.24
CA TYR A 281 -10.29 -11.65 21.61
C TYR A 281 -9.70 -10.26 21.33
N PHE A 282 -10.20 -9.54 20.33
CA PHE A 282 -9.58 -8.31 19.85
C PHE A 282 -10.41 -7.04 20.09
N ARG A 283 -11.43 -7.12 20.93
CA ARG A 283 -12.20 -5.94 21.40
C ARG A 283 -12.86 -5.15 20.26
N TYR A 284 -13.32 -5.85 19.22
CA TYR A 284 -14.15 -5.25 18.18
C TYR A 284 -15.62 -5.21 18.62
N SER A 285 -16.38 -4.27 18.06
CA SER A 285 -17.81 -4.15 18.30
C SER A 285 -18.55 -5.45 17.95
N SER A 286 -19.68 -5.69 18.59
CA SER A 286 -20.59 -6.78 18.24
C SER A 286 -21.46 -6.51 17.00
N ASP A 287 -21.30 -5.34 16.38
CA ASP A 287 -22.16 -4.89 15.27
C ASP A 287 -21.74 -5.48 13.91
N TRP A 288 -20.65 -6.26 13.88
CA TRP A 288 -20.21 -6.93 12.67
C TRP A 288 -21.27 -7.86 12.13
N GLU A 289 -21.34 -7.96 10.79
CA GLU A 289 -22.27 -8.85 10.10
C GLU A 289 -21.56 -9.67 9.03
N TYR A 290 -21.74 -10.98 9.06
CA TYR A 290 -21.28 -11.87 8.00
C TYR A 290 -22.33 -11.91 6.90
N ARG A 291 -21.96 -11.54 5.69
CA ARG A 291 -22.85 -11.40 4.54
C ARG A 291 -22.43 -12.28 3.38
N TYR A 292 -23.40 -12.95 2.78
CA TYR A 292 -23.23 -13.70 1.54
C TYR A 292 -23.78 -12.90 0.37
N LYS A 293 -22.98 -12.74 -0.69
CA LYS A 293 -23.38 -12.05 -1.91
C LYS A 293 -24.61 -12.72 -2.55
N SER A 294 -24.69 -14.05 -2.52
CA SER A 294 -25.82 -14.83 -3.07
C SER A 294 -27.19 -14.47 -2.46
N ALA A 295 -27.21 -13.80 -1.31
CA ALA A 295 -28.43 -13.33 -0.65
C ALA A 295 -28.89 -11.93 -1.12
N SER A 296 -28.12 -11.25 -2.00
CA SER A 296 -28.37 -9.87 -2.44
C SER A 296 -28.33 -9.76 -3.95
N SER A 297 -29.05 -8.78 -4.50
CA SER A 297 -28.81 -8.35 -5.87
C SER A 297 -27.42 -7.69 -5.97
N LEU A 298 -26.86 -7.60 -7.18
CA LEU A 298 -25.59 -6.93 -7.41
C LEU A 298 -25.61 -5.47 -6.90
N GLN A 299 -26.68 -4.77 -7.18
CA GLN A 299 -26.83 -3.37 -6.76
C GLN A 299 -26.88 -3.24 -5.23
N GLU A 300 -27.63 -4.09 -4.54
CA GLU A 300 -27.68 -4.11 -3.07
C GLU A 300 -26.32 -4.47 -2.48
N TRP A 301 -25.59 -5.41 -3.10
CA TRP A 301 -24.25 -5.80 -2.66
C TRP A 301 -23.27 -4.63 -2.76
N HIS A 302 -23.20 -3.96 -3.92
CA HIS A 302 -22.34 -2.79 -4.10
C HIS A 302 -22.71 -1.63 -3.18
N GLN A 303 -24.00 -1.38 -2.95
CA GLN A 303 -24.45 -0.35 -2.01
C GLN A 303 -24.01 -0.68 -0.57
N LEU A 304 -24.10 -1.95 -0.18
CA LEU A 304 -23.67 -2.41 1.14
C LEU A 304 -22.16 -2.20 1.36
N LEU A 305 -21.34 -2.62 0.39
CA LEU A 305 -19.90 -2.48 0.46
C LEU A 305 -19.48 -0.99 0.48
N ARG A 306 -20.06 -0.18 -0.40
CA ARG A 306 -19.79 1.27 -0.45
C ARG A 306 -20.21 1.97 0.83
N TRP A 307 -21.36 1.64 1.38
CA TRP A 307 -21.82 2.22 2.63
C TRP A 307 -20.80 1.98 3.76
N ASN A 308 -20.26 0.78 3.84
CA ASN A 308 -19.25 0.43 4.83
C ASN A 308 -17.94 1.23 4.64
N LEU A 309 -17.48 1.34 3.40
CA LEU A 309 -16.29 2.12 3.04
C LEU A 309 -16.49 3.63 3.25
N ASP A 310 -17.69 4.16 2.99
CA ASP A 310 -18.06 5.56 3.26
C ASP A 310 -17.94 5.92 4.76
N GLN A 311 -17.97 4.91 5.64
CA GLN A 311 -17.73 5.07 7.08
C GLN A 311 -16.23 4.88 7.46
N ASN A 312 -15.32 4.78 6.47
CA ASN A 312 -13.92 4.44 6.65
C ASN A 312 -13.71 3.10 7.38
N MET A 313 -14.55 2.12 7.11
CA MET A 313 -14.45 0.77 7.65
C MET A 313 -13.95 -0.17 6.54
N PRO A 314 -12.70 -0.66 6.58
CA PRO A 314 -12.24 -1.68 5.66
C PRO A 314 -13.03 -2.96 5.86
N ILE A 315 -13.22 -3.71 4.79
CA ILE A 315 -14.07 -4.90 4.75
C ILE A 315 -13.19 -6.15 4.67
N TYR A 316 -13.35 -7.07 5.62
CA TYR A 316 -12.85 -8.42 5.41
C TYR A 316 -13.68 -9.07 4.32
N TYR A 317 -13.04 -9.48 3.24
CA TYR A 317 -13.71 -10.07 2.09
C TYR A 317 -13.10 -11.44 1.78
N SER A 318 -13.94 -12.38 1.39
CA SER A 318 -13.44 -13.68 0.94
C SER A 318 -14.18 -14.17 -0.30
N SER A 319 -13.44 -14.90 -1.12
CA SER A 319 -14.00 -15.62 -2.26
C SER A 319 -13.48 -17.06 -2.25
N SER A 320 -14.33 -18.00 -2.62
CA SER A 320 -13.94 -19.41 -2.69
C SER A 320 -14.51 -20.08 -3.95
N GLY A 321 -13.77 -21.04 -4.45
CA GLY A 321 -14.05 -21.77 -5.67
C GLY A 321 -13.62 -23.23 -5.63
N SER A 322 -13.55 -23.88 -6.82
CA SER A 322 -13.14 -25.30 -6.93
C SER A 322 -11.68 -25.54 -6.51
N GLU A 323 -10.82 -24.55 -6.70
CA GLU A 323 -9.38 -24.63 -6.43
C GLU A 323 -9.01 -24.17 -5.02
N GLY A 324 -10.00 -23.70 -4.23
CA GLY A 324 -9.78 -23.21 -2.87
C GLY A 324 -10.49 -21.91 -2.57
N GLY A 325 -10.07 -21.24 -1.50
CA GLY A 325 -10.58 -19.93 -1.11
C GLY A 325 -9.44 -18.99 -0.78
N HIS A 326 -9.71 -17.69 -0.82
CA HIS A 326 -8.80 -16.65 -0.38
C HIS A 326 -9.54 -15.54 0.35
N ALA A 327 -8.92 -15.07 1.44
CA ALA A 327 -9.37 -13.92 2.21
C ALA A 327 -8.46 -12.71 1.94
N TYR A 328 -9.03 -11.55 1.81
CA TYR A 328 -8.35 -10.30 1.50
C TYR A 328 -9.14 -9.10 2.04
N VAL A 329 -8.56 -7.92 1.96
CA VAL A 329 -9.24 -6.71 2.40
C VAL A 329 -9.73 -5.90 1.20
N LEU A 330 -10.99 -5.48 1.27
CA LEU A 330 -11.59 -4.54 0.35
C LEU A 330 -11.66 -3.20 1.07
N ASP A 331 -10.91 -2.21 0.59
CA ASP A 331 -10.62 -1.01 1.35
C ASP A 331 -10.80 0.31 0.60
N GLY A 332 -11.35 0.26 -0.62
CA GLY A 332 -11.66 1.46 -1.39
C GLY A 332 -12.63 1.19 -2.54
N TYR A 333 -13.15 2.24 -3.17
CA TYR A 333 -13.89 2.16 -4.43
C TYR A 333 -13.73 3.41 -5.27
N ASP A 334 -13.79 3.26 -6.60
CA ASP A 334 -13.60 4.33 -7.58
C ASP A 334 -14.89 4.76 -8.30
N TYR A 335 -14.78 5.73 -9.20
CA TYR A 335 -15.89 6.23 -10.06
C TYR A 335 -16.41 5.17 -11.04
N ASN A 336 -15.62 4.17 -11.36
CA ASN A 336 -15.91 3.16 -12.36
C ASN A 336 -16.66 1.95 -11.78
N ASP A 337 -17.07 2.03 -10.50
CA ASP A 337 -17.70 0.93 -9.76
C ASP A 337 -16.75 -0.24 -9.55
N MET A 338 -15.47 0.06 -9.37
CA MET A 338 -14.44 -0.89 -9.01
C MET A 338 -14.05 -0.72 -7.56
N PHE A 339 -13.72 -1.83 -6.92
CA PHE A 339 -13.27 -1.87 -5.54
C PHE A 339 -11.78 -2.14 -5.47
N HIS A 340 -11.11 -1.43 -4.56
CA HIS A 340 -9.71 -1.68 -4.28
C HIS A 340 -9.56 -2.93 -3.42
N LEU A 341 -8.71 -3.86 -3.86
CA LEU A 341 -8.40 -5.12 -3.19
C LEU A 341 -6.95 -5.13 -2.75
N ASN A 342 -6.74 -5.34 -1.44
CA ASN A 342 -5.45 -5.68 -0.87
C ASN A 342 -5.42 -7.18 -0.63
N TRP A 343 -4.66 -7.90 -1.46
CA TRP A 343 -4.65 -9.36 -1.50
C TRP A 343 -3.88 -10.01 -0.36
N GLY A 344 -3.09 -9.24 0.40
CA GLY A 344 -2.20 -9.80 1.42
C GLY A 344 -1.01 -10.58 0.84
N TRP A 345 -0.45 -10.07 -0.26
CA TRP A 345 0.72 -10.61 -0.96
C TRP A 345 1.78 -9.52 -1.16
N ALA A 346 2.11 -8.79 -0.08
CA ALA A 346 3.07 -7.69 -0.09
C ALA A 346 2.79 -6.61 -1.14
N GLY A 347 1.52 -6.36 -1.44
CA GLY A 347 1.10 -5.38 -2.44
C GLY A 347 1.03 -5.89 -3.86
N PHE A 348 1.51 -7.11 -4.16
CA PHE A 348 1.40 -7.68 -5.50
C PHE A 348 -0.05 -7.87 -5.90
N ASP A 349 -0.32 -7.54 -7.16
CA ASP A 349 -1.65 -7.56 -7.76
C ASP A 349 -2.69 -6.70 -7.03
N ASN A 350 -2.32 -5.88 -6.03
CA ASN A 350 -3.21 -4.89 -5.45
C ASN A 350 -3.70 -3.94 -6.54
N GLY A 351 -4.96 -3.53 -6.46
CA GLY A 351 -5.54 -2.66 -7.45
C GLY A 351 -7.07 -2.65 -7.41
N TRP A 352 -7.63 -2.10 -8.44
CA TRP A 352 -9.05 -1.87 -8.62
C TRP A 352 -9.68 -2.96 -9.46
N TYR A 353 -10.69 -3.62 -8.95
CA TYR A 353 -11.34 -4.75 -9.63
C TYR A 353 -12.86 -4.61 -9.64
N ALA A 354 -13.48 -4.97 -10.74
CA ALA A 354 -14.92 -5.17 -10.77
C ALA A 354 -15.25 -6.46 -10.02
N ILE A 355 -15.99 -6.41 -8.92
CA ILE A 355 -16.42 -7.61 -8.19
C ILE A 355 -17.23 -8.54 -9.10
N GLU A 356 -17.95 -7.95 -10.07
CA GLU A 356 -18.55 -8.68 -11.19
C GLU A 356 -18.24 -8.01 -12.52
N GLY A 357 -17.76 -8.80 -13.46
CA GLY A 357 -17.45 -8.34 -14.83
C GLY A 357 -18.67 -8.18 -15.75
N PHE A 358 -19.92 -8.33 -15.25
CA PHE A 358 -21.13 -8.43 -16.05
C PHE A 358 -22.22 -7.49 -15.57
N TYR A 359 -23.17 -7.18 -16.48
CA TYR A 359 -24.33 -6.33 -16.22
C TYR A 359 -25.60 -7.13 -15.88
N LEU A 360 -25.59 -8.44 -16.15
CA LEU A 360 -26.74 -9.31 -15.92
C LEU A 360 -26.59 -10.05 -14.59
N THR A 361 -27.63 -10.00 -13.77
CA THR A 361 -27.67 -10.60 -12.43
C THR A 361 -28.05 -12.09 -12.41
N PHE A 362 -28.18 -12.71 -13.59
CA PHE A 362 -28.74 -14.07 -13.72
C PHE A 362 -27.67 -15.18 -13.78
N TYR A 363 -26.39 -14.83 -13.76
CA TYR A 363 -25.36 -15.84 -13.70
C TYR A 363 -25.29 -16.43 -12.29
N SER A 364 -25.61 -17.70 -12.17
CA SER A 364 -25.34 -18.44 -10.94
C SER A 364 -23.86 -18.77 -10.92
N PHE A 365 -23.09 -17.97 -10.21
CA PHE A 365 -21.70 -18.29 -9.96
C PHE A 365 -21.62 -19.45 -8.95
N PRO A 366 -20.87 -20.51 -9.24
CA PRO A 366 -20.66 -21.61 -8.29
C PRO A 366 -19.77 -21.19 -7.10
N TRP A 367 -19.41 -19.91 -7.02
CA TRP A 367 -18.44 -19.35 -6.10
C TRP A 367 -19.10 -18.50 -5.03
N TYR A 368 -18.59 -18.64 -3.82
CA TYR A 368 -19.10 -17.90 -2.68
C TYR A 368 -18.27 -16.64 -2.48
N HIS A 369 -18.88 -15.47 -2.64
CA HIS A 369 -18.34 -14.21 -2.15
C HIS A 369 -19.00 -13.90 -0.82
N THR A 370 -18.18 -13.60 0.17
CA THR A 370 -18.64 -13.18 1.49
C THR A 370 -17.92 -11.93 1.94
N ALA A 371 -18.54 -11.18 2.81
CA ALA A 371 -17.98 -9.99 3.42
C ALA A 371 -18.34 -9.96 4.91
N ILE A 372 -17.40 -9.51 5.74
CA ILE A 372 -17.71 -9.08 7.09
C ILE A 372 -17.67 -7.56 7.08
N ILE A 373 -18.84 -6.99 7.32
CA ILE A 373 -19.05 -5.54 7.37
C ILE A 373 -19.21 -5.08 8.82
N ASN A 374 -19.17 -3.77 9.06
CA ASN A 374 -19.21 -3.15 10.39
C ASN A 374 -18.11 -3.70 11.31
N LEU A 375 -16.98 -4.08 10.74
CA LEU A 375 -15.83 -4.59 11.50
C LEU A 375 -15.01 -3.41 12.02
N HIS A 376 -15.37 -2.91 13.18
CA HIS A 376 -14.77 -1.74 13.80
C HIS A 376 -14.51 -1.97 15.30
N PRO A 377 -13.57 -1.22 15.91
CA PRO A 377 -13.30 -1.28 17.34
C PRO A 377 -14.53 -1.06 18.24
N ASP A 378 -14.44 -1.48 19.49
CA ASP A 378 -15.44 -1.18 20.52
C ASP A 378 -15.51 0.34 20.86
N ASN A 379 -16.45 0.72 21.72
CA ASN A 379 -16.64 2.13 22.06
C ASN A 379 -15.42 2.79 22.73
N ALA A 380 -14.58 2.02 23.42
CA ALA A 380 -13.39 2.58 24.07
C ALA A 380 -12.40 3.17 23.04
N TYR A 381 -12.36 2.64 21.82
CA TYR A 381 -11.59 3.21 20.74
C TYR A 381 -12.04 4.65 20.40
N TYR A 382 -13.36 4.86 20.31
CA TYR A 382 -13.92 6.16 19.90
C TYR A 382 -13.84 7.21 21.00
N ASP A 383 -13.84 6.80 22.26
CA ASP A 383 -13.69 7.68 23.43
C ASP A 383 -12.21 8.03 23.71
N ALA A 384 -11.26 7.35 23.05
CA ALA A 384 -9.84 7.66 23.11
C ALA A 384 -9.50 8.94 22.31
N PRO A 385 -8.37 9.62 22.59
CA PRO A 385 -7.98 10.82 21.87
C PRO A 385 -7.75 10.57 20.37
N LYS A 386 -7.91 11.61 19.55
CA LYS A 386 -7.37 11.64 18.20
C LYS A 386 -5.84 11.52 18.23
N ALA A 387 -5.25 11.10 17.11
CA ALA A 387 -3.79 11.13 16.95
C ALA A 387 -3.24 12.54 17.14
N VAL A 388 -2.02 12.63 17.60
CA VAL A 388 -1.24 13.88 17.58
C VAL A 388 -1.18 14.35 16.12
N GLU A 389 -1.48 15.60 15.86
CA GLU A 389 -1.61 16.15 14.49
C GLU A 389 -0.28 16.15 13.76
N SER A 390 0.82 16.49 14.46
CA SER A 390 2.16 16.42 13.90
C SER A 390 3.22 16.14 14.97
N LEU A 391 4.27 15.47 14.53
CA LEU A 391 5.54 15.31 15.22
C LEU A 391 6.62 15.75 14.24
N GLU A 392 7.49 16.69 14.65
CA GLU A 392 8.62 17.15 13.86
C GLU A 392 9.90 16.99 14.69
N ALA A 393 10.80 16.12 14.26
CA ALA A 393 12.11 15.94 14.86
C ALA A 393 13.15 16.80 14.11
N SER A 394 13.94 17.57 14.84
CA SER A 394 15.00 18.40 14.27
C SER A 394 16.22 18.45 15.17
N LEU A 395 17.43 18.56 14.59
CA LEU A 395 18.66 18.72 15.36
C LEU A 395 18.85 20.18 15.80
N ILE A 396 19.07 20.37 17.09
CA ILE A 396 19.50 21.67 17.65
C ILE A 396 21.02 21.75 17.68
N ASP A 397 21.67 20.64 17.98
CA ASP A 397 23.11 20.45 17.93
C ASP A 397 23.44 19.01 17.54
N GLN A 398 24.71 18.59 17.69
CA GLN A 398 25.14 17.27 17.24
C GLN A 398 24.47 16.08 17.95
N LYS A 399 23.83 16.30 19.10
CA LYS A 399 23.25 15.22 19.94
C LYS A 399 21.91 15.55 20.56
N THR A 400 21.40 16.75 20.37
CA THR A 400 20.13 17.19 20.92
C THR A 400 19.09 17.24 19.82
N VAL A 401 18.04 16.44 19.98
CA VAL A 401 16.88 16.41 19.08
C VAL A 401 15.75 17.22 19.72
N GLU A 402 15.27 18.24 19.01
CA GLU A 402 14.04 18.93 19.34
C GLU A 402 12.86 18.18 18.70
N LEU A 403 11.92 17.76 19.52
CA LEU A 403 10.64 17.22 19.10
C LEU A 403 9.56 18.29 19.26
N ARG A 404 8.96 18.71 18.16
CA ARG A 404 7.82 19.62 18.15
C ARG A 404 6.55 18.80 17.96
N ILE A 405 5.67 18.86 18.92
CA ILE A 405 4.48 18.01 19.04
C ILE A 405 3.25 18.91 19.01
N LEU A 406 2.31 18.63 18.11
CA LEU A 406 1.02 19.32 18.05
C LEU A 406 -0.11 18.38 18.48
N PRO A 407 -0.50 18.40 19.79
CA PRO A 407 -1.56 17.53 20.29
C PRO A 407 -2.95 17.99 19.80
N VAL A 408 -3.89 17.04 19.77
CA VAL A 408 -5.29 17.30 19.44
C VAL A 408 -6.15 17.10 20.69
N PHE A 409 -6.95 18.11 21.03
CA PHE A 409 -7.79 18.11 22.24
C PHE A 409 -9.22 17.64 21.94
N GLU A 410 -9.34 16.55 21.23
CA GLU A 410 -10.60 15.92 20.87
C GLU A 410 -10.48 14.39 20.95
N THR A 411 -11.56 13.74 21.32
CA THR A 411 -11.71 12.29 21.14
C THR A 411 -11.95 11.96 19.67
N ARG A 412 -11.86 10.68 19.29
CA ARG A 412 -12.24 10.24 17.96
C ARG A 412 -13.72 10.44 17.64
N ASN A 413 -14.57 10.51 18.65
CA ASN A 413 -15.99 10.92 18.52
C ASN A 413 -16.16 12.42 18.22
N GLY A 414 -15.13 13.23 18.43
CA GLY A 414 -15.20 14.68 18.30
C GLY A 414 -15.60 15.41 19.58
N ASP A 415 -15.64 14.71 20.72
CA ASP A 415 -15.84 15.34 22.01
C ASP A 415 -14.57 16.07 22.43
N GLY A 416 -14.71 17.31 22.91
CA GLY A 416 -13.58 18.11 23.38
C GLY A 416 -12.94 17.53 24.64
N LEU A 417 -11.63 17.62 24.72
CA LEU A 417 -10.82 17.24 25.86
C LEU A 417 -10.21 18.49 26.51
N ASP A 418 -10.36 18.65 27.82
CA ASP A 418 -9.75 19.77 28.54
C ASP A 418 -8.23 19.61 28.63
N GLU A 419 -7.76 18.37 28.71
CA GLU A 419 -6.35 18.01 28.77
C GLU A 419 -6.09 16.65 28.09
N VAL A 420 -4.86 16.44 27.63
CA VAL A 420 -4.36 15.17 27.11
C VAL A 420 -2.97 14.86 27.66
N ASP A 421 -2.68 13.58 27.86
CA ASP A 421 -1.33 13.10 28.15
C ASP A 421 -0.70 12.63 26.85
N VAL A 422 0.53 13.08 26.54
CA VAL A 422 1.28 12.65 25.37
C VAL A 422 2.51 11.87 25.80
N TYR A 423 2.64 10.67 25.27
CA TYR A 423 3.75 9.76 25.52
C TYR A 423 4.73 9.82 24.36
N ILE A 424 6.03 9.88 24.67
CA ILE A 424 7.11 10.00 23.69
C ILE A 424 7.96 8.74 23.75
N MET A 425 8.08 8.09 22.61
CA MET A 425 8.90 6.89 22.45
C MET A 425 10.05 7.17 21.50
N ARG A 426 11.21 6.54 21.77
CA ARG A 426 12.37 6.49 20.88
C ARG A 426 12.73 5.03 20.67
N ASP A 427 12.81 4.61 19.41
CA ASP A 427 13.13 3.23 19.03
C ASP A 427 12.22 2.18 19.71
N GLY A 428 10.92 2.48 19.83
CA GLY A 428 9.95 1.63 20.51
C GLY A 428 10.01 1.64 22.04
N VAL A 429 10.90 2.43 22.65
CA VAL A 429 11.04 2.54 24.10
C VAL A 429 10.49 3.87 24.59
N LEU A 430 9.64 3.83 25.60
CA LEU A 430 9.11 5.04 26.25
C LEU A 430 10.28 5.82 26.91
N ILE A 431 10.49 7.04 26.47
CA ILE A 431 11.55 7.92 27.02
C ILE A 431 10.99 8.99 27.96
N ASP A 432 9.79 9.52 27.68
CA ASP A 432 9.13 10.51 28.55
C ASP A 432 7.62 10.62 28.26
N SER A 433 6.95 11.46 29.03
CA SER A 433 5.54 11.81 28.86
C SER A 433 5.25 13.25 29.26
N LEU A 434 4.49 13.95 28.42
CA LEU A 434 3.98 15.30 28.69
C LEU A 434 2.57 15.15 29.25
N MET A 435 2.42 15.37 30.56
CA MET A 435 1.17 15.12 31.29
C MET A 435 0.30 16.37 31.40
N GLY A 436 -1.00 16.20 31.19
CA GLY A 436 -1.98 17.28 31.42
C GLY A 436 -1.78 18.46 30.45
N LEU A 437 -1.39 18.21 29.22
CA LEU A 437 -1.34 19.25 28.19
C LEU A 437 -2.74 19.78 27.96
N SER A 438 -2.89 21.11 27.91
CA SER A 438 -4.15 21.79 27.63
C SER A 438 -4.03 22.65 26.37
N GLU A 439 -5.15 22.89 25.70
CA GLU A 439 -5.18 23.69 24.49
C GLU A 439 -4.63 25.10 24.76
N LEU A 440 -3.49 25.41 24.17
CA LEU A 440 -2.89 26.73 24.24
C LEU A 440 -3.55 27.64 23.19
N ALA A 441 -3.85 28.86 23.56
CA ALA A 441 -4.46 29.83 22.66
C ALA A 441 -3.58 30.03 21.40
N GLY A 442 -4.07 29.52 20.26
CA GLY A 442 -3.40 29.64 18.96
C GLY A 442 -2.80 28.37 18.36
N GLY A 443 -3.02 27.19 18.98
CA GLY A 443 -2.53 25.92 18.43
C GLY A 443 -1.01 25.88 18.34
N SER A 444 -0.31 26.06 19.46
CA SER A 444 1.16 26.04 19.51
C SER A 444 1.69 24.62 19.78
N TYR A 445 2.86 24.33 19.24
CA TYR A 445 3.60 23.10 19.50
C TYR A 445 4.08 23.05 20.95
N ASP A 446 3.94 21.90 21.58
CA ASP A 446 4.72 21.53 22.73
C ASP A 446 6.09 21.05 22.28
N VAL A 447 7.11 21.35 23.05
CA VAL A 447 8.52 21.09 22.68
C VAL A 447 9.15 20.18 23.73
N TYR A 448 9.74 19.08 23.26
CA TYR A 448 10.53 18.17 24.06
C TYR A 448 11.96 18.10 23.52
N MET A 449 12.94 18.09 24.41
CA MET A 449 14.36 17.96 24.05
C MET A 449 14.86 16.59 24.48
N ASP A 450 15.36 15.82 23.51
CA ASP A 450 15.99 14.53 23.76
C ASP A 450 17.49 14.58 23.49
N GLU A 451 18.28 14.21 24.49
CA GLU A 451 19.74 14.07 24.35
C GLU A 451 20.06 12.61 24.03
N VAL A 452 20.70 12.35 22.89
CA VAL A 452 21.13 11.02 22.47
C VAL A 452 22.63 10.86 22.65
N GLU A 453 23.04 9.65 23.04
CA GLU A 453 24.44 9.38 23.35
C GLU A 453 25.31 9.17 22.10
N LYS A 454 24.73 8.53 21.06
CA LYS A 454 25.42 8.12 19.83
C LYS A 454 24.90 8.89 18.62
N ASN A 455 25.73 8.97 17.59
CA ASN A 455 25.29 9.29 16.24
C ASN A 455 24.55 8.07 15.67
N GLY A 456 23.60 8.28 14.78
CA GLY A 456 22.84 7.19 14.15
C GLY A 456 21.40 7.58 13.86
N THR A 457 20.61 6.60 13.48
CA THR A 457 19.20 6.77 13.13
C THR A 457 18.32 6.57 14.36
N TYR A 458 17.37 7.48 14.57
CA TYR A 458 16.41 7.42 15.66
C TYR A 458 14.98 7.52 15.13
N TYR A 459 14.13 6.60 15.56
CA TYR A 459 12.70 6.56 15.26
C TYR A 459 11.92 7.12 16.43
N TYR A 460 11.29 8.28 16.26
CA TYR A 460 10.40 8.84 17.28
C TYR A 460 8.95 8.52 16.99
N THR A 461 8.23 8.17 18.04
CA THR A 461 6.80 7.92 18.00
C THR A 461 6.13 8.62 19.17
N VAL A 462 5.02 9.30 18.91
CA VAL A 462 4.18 9.90 19.95
C VAL A 462 2.76 9.41 19.84
N TYR A 463 2.09 9.31 21.00
CA TYR A 463 0.66 9.05 21.06
C TYR A 463 0.03 9.80 22.24
N ALA A 464 -1.21 10.23 22.06
CA ALA A 464 -2.03 10.80 23.13
C ALA A 464 -2.79 9.70 23.88
N LYS A 465 -3.11 9.91 25.15
CA LYS A 465 -3.83 8.94 25.97
C LYS A 465 -4.81 9.63 26.94
N ASN A 466 -5.92 8.97 27.18
CA ASN A 466 -6.86 9.26 28.25
C ASN A 466 -7.28 7.97 28.98
N THR A 467 -8.30 8.03 29.82
CA THR A 467 -8.81 6.86 30.57
C THR A 467 -9.46 5.80 29.67
N ALA A 468 -9.96 6.17 28.49
CA ALA A 468 -10.58 5.25 27.53
C ALA A 468 -9.54 4.47 26.73
N GLY A 469 -8.38 5.07 26.41
CA GLY A 469 -7.34 4.41 25.64
C GLY A 469 -6.31 5.37 25.06
N MET A 470 -5.59 4.85 24.08
CA MET A 470 -4.53 5.56 23.34
C MET A 470 -5.04 6.02 21.97
N SER A 471 -4.46 7.11 21.48
CA SER A 471 -4.60 7.53 20.08
C SER A 471 -3.90 6.56 19.12
N LYS A 472 -4.12 6.73 17.81
CA LYS A 472 -3.15 6.26 16.80
C LYS A 472 -1.82 6.97 17.03
N VAL A 473 -0.75 6.36 16.54
CA VAL A 473 0.60 6.89 16.70
C VAL A 473 0.95 7.88 15.57
N THR A 474 1.77 8.87 15.91
CA THR A 474 2.41 9.77 14.92
C THR A 474 3.92 9.56 15.00
N ARG A 475 4.60 9.47 13.84
CA ARG A 475 6.01 9.06 13.72
C ARG A 475 6.82 10.11 13.00
N ASP A 476 8.11 10.18 13.36
CA ASP A 476 9.14 10.87 12.59
C ASP A 476 10.50 10.17 12.79
N THR A 477 11.39 10.32 11.82
CA THR A 477 12.73 9.69 11.83
C THR A 477 13.78 10.74 11.59
N ILE A 478 14.86 10.67 12.35
CA ILE A 478 15.98 11.60 12.23
C ILE A 478 17.31 10.87 12.30
N VAL A 479 18.27 11.31 11.48
CA VAL A 479 19.68 10.94 11.60
C VAL A 479 20.39 11.98 12.47
N VAL A 480 20.99 11.54 13.57
CA VAL A 480 21.72 12.36 14.51
C VAL A 480 23.22 12.28 14.24
N GLY A 481 23.89 13.41 14.27
CA GLY A 481 25.31 13.56 13.97
C GLY A 481 25.57 14.15 12.58
N SER A 482 26.85 14.20 12.18
CA SER A 482 27.26 14.58 10.83
C SER A 482 26.86 13.47 9.83
N THR A 483 26.65 13.86 8.58
CA THR A 483 26.34 12.93 7.49
C THR A 483 27.29 13.16 6.33
N CYS A 484 27.56 12.09 5.60
CA CYS A 484 28.26 12.11 4.31
C CYS A 484 27.25 11.97 3.18
N ASP A 485 27.39 12.74 2.12
CA ASP A 485 26.58 12.57 0.92
C ASP A 485 27.10 11.37 0.11
N VAL A 486 26.29 10.32 -0.01
CA VAL A 486 26.58 9.12 -0.80
C VAL A 486 25.72 9.13 -2.05
N ARG A 487 26.35 8.93 -3.20
CA ARG A 487 25.67 8.94 -4.50
C ARG A 487 25.42 7.53 -5.00
N PHE A 488 24.18 7.27 -5.36
CA PHE A 488 23.72 6.01 -5.95
C PHE A 488 23.35 6.26 -7.41
N GLU A 489 24.00 5.57 -8.32
CA GLU A 489 23.61 5.47 -9.72
C GLU A 489 22.86 4.16 -9.91
N LEU A 490 21.57 4.26 -10.21
CA LEU A 490 20.66 3.13 -10.32
C LEU A 490 20.32 2.92 -11.78
N ALA A 491 20.30 1.68 -12.22
CA ALA A 491 19.85 1.35 -13.57
C ALA A 491 19.00 0.08 -13.62
N ASP A 492 18.06 0.08 -14.54
CA ASP A 492 17.17 -1.03 -14.84
C ASP A 492 17.05 -1.21 -16.37
N SER A 493 17.42 -2.39 -16.87
CA SER A 493 17.37 -2.68 -18.30
C SER A 493 15.97 -2.95 -18.83
N GLY A 494 15.03 -3.29 -17.95
CA GLY A 494 13.59 -3.45 -18.24
C GLY A 494 12.86 -2.11 -18.41
N ASN A 495 13.39 -1.05 -17.82
CA ASN A 495 12.83 0.29 -17.83
C ASN A 495 11.45 0.40 -17.13
N ASP A 496 11.25 -0.42 -16.11
CA ASP A 496 10.05 -0.44 -15.26
C ASP A 496 10.36 -0.34 -13.75
N GLY A 497 11.64 -0.14 -13.40
CA GLY A 497 12.12 -0.01 -12.04
C GLY A 497 12.50 -1.35 -11.39
N TRP A 498 12.78 -1.32 -10.10
CA TRP A 498 13.31 -2.48 -9.36
C TRP A 498 12.26 -3.28 -8.60
N ASP A 499 10.98 -3.15 -8.93
CA ASP A 499 9.87 -3.95 -8.39
C ASP A 499 9.93 -4.19 -6.87
N LEU A 500 9.96 -3.11 -6.07
CA LEU A 500 10.08 -3.16 -4.61
C LEU A 500 11.41 -3.75 -4.08
N SER A 501 12.45 -3.75 -4.91
CA SER A 501 13.82 -4.03 -4.47
C SER A 501 14.55 -2.74 -4.12
N PHE A 502 15.39 -2.78 -3.09
CA PHE A 502 16.07 -1.60 -2.56
C PHE A 502 17.48 -1.93 -2.12
N ILE A 503 18.29 -0.88 -2.00
CA ILE A 503 19.48 -0.88 -1.16
C ILE A 503 19.10 -0.20 0.15
N ALA A 504 19.03 -0.96 1.23
CA ALA A 504 18.88 -0.43 2.56
C ALA A 504 20.24 0.06 3.06
N VAL A 505 20.25 1.25 3.64
CA VAL A 505 21.43 1.83 4.29
C VAL A 505 21.25 1.66 5.78
N LEU A 506 22.03 0.75 6.38
CA LEU A 506 21.97 0.46 7.80
C LEU A 506 23.08 1.18 8.53
N ASP A 507 22.77 1.79 9.66
CA ASP A 507 23.77 2.36 10.56
C ASP A 507 24.50 1.26 11.38
N GLU A 508 25.45 1.64 12.23
CA GLU A 508 26.26 0.69 13.02
C GLU A 508 25.43 -0.15 14.01
N ASP A 509 24.24 0.30 14.38
CA ASP A 509 23.29 -0.42 15.23
C ASP A 509 22.30 -1.29 14.40
N GLY A 510 22.48 -1.34 13.08
CA GLY A 510 21.67 -2.12 12.14
C GLY A 510 20.29 -1.51 11.86
N LYS A 511 20.10 -0.22 12.16
CA LYS A 511 18.86 0.48 11.85
C LYS A 511 18.89 1.04 10.44
N VAL A 512 17.78 0.94 9.75
CA VAL A 512 17.63 1.45 8.38
C VAL A 512 17.47 2.97 8.40
N SER A 513 18.50 3.69 7.95
CA SER A 513 18.43 5.14 7.81
C SER A 513 17.73 5.55 6.51
N GLN A 514 17.93 4.79 5.43
CA GLN A 514 17.37 5.06 4.11
C GLN A 514 17.10 3.75 3.36
N ARG A 515 16.12 3.78 2.44
CA ARG A 515 15.92 2.78 1.40
C ARG A 515 16.04 3.45 0.04
N VAL A 516 16.99 3.01 -0.76
CA VAL A 516 17.31 3.58 -2.08
C VAL A 516 16.94 2.56 -3.15
N GLY A 517 16.02 2.91 -4.02
CA GLY A 517 15.53 2.04 -5.09
C GLY A 517 15.13 2.82 -6.32
N LEU A 518 15.02 2.13 -7.44
CA LEU A 518 14.49 2.66 -8.68
C LEU A 518 13.02 2.26 -8.80
N TRP A 519 12.13 3.21 -8.52
CA TRP A 519 10.69 2.96 -8.47
C TRP A 519 10.03 2.88 -9.84
N ASP A 520 10.66 3.52 -10.85
CA ASP A 520 10.14 3.66 -12.20
C ASP A 520 11.26 4.08 -13.15
N GLY A 521 11.17 3.65 -14.41
CA GLY A 521 12.12 4.02 -15.45
C GLY A 521 13.44 3.24 -15.44
N GLY A 522 14.31 3.53 -16.39
CA GLY A 522 15.53 2.75 -16.64
C GLY A 522 16.75 3.24 -15.88
N SER A 523 16.73 4.40 -15.23
CA SER A 523 17.88 4.89 -14.44
C SER A 523 17.52 6.09 -13.57
N ALA A 524 18.25 6.22 -12.45
CA ALA A 524 18.22 7.40 -11.59
C ALA A 524 19.58 7.62 -10.93
N SER A 525 19.90 8.88 -10.65
CA SER A 525 21.02 9.25 -9.79
C SER A 525 20.45 9.86 -8.51
N VAL A 526 20.74 9.26 -7.37
CA VAL A 526 20.20 9.65 -6.06
C VAL A 526 21.35 9.92 -5.10
N ILE A 527 21.32 11.06 -4.41
CA ILE A 527 22.28 11.37 -3.34
C ILE A 527 21.51 11.31 -2.02
N VAL A 528 22.02 10.55 -1.08
CA VAL A 528 21.44 10.41 0.25
C VAL A 528 22.45 10.75 1.35
N PRO A 529 22.05 11.49 2.40
CA PRO A 529 22.86 11.69 3.57
C PRO A 529 22.95 10.40 4.38
N VAL A 530 24.16 9.94 4.64
CA VAL A 530 24.43 8.71 5.38
C VAL A 530 25.19 9.07 6.65
N PRO A 531 24.94 8.46 7.81
CA PRO A 531 25.62 8.78 9.05
C PRO A 531 27.16 8.73 8.93
N ASP A 532 27.83 9.77 9.41
CA ASP A 532 29.29 9.91 9.39
C ASP A 532 29.95 9.31 10.66
N LYS A 533 31.24 9.00 10.61
CA LYS A 533 32.03 8.49 11.74
C LYS A 533 31.53 7.15 12.31
N GLN A 534 31.00 6.32 11.44
CA GLN A 534 30.57 4.95 11.78
C GLN A 534 30.66 4.03 10.56
N THR A 535 30.61 2.74 10.81
CA THR A 535 30.44 1.75 9.74
C THR A 535 28.98 1.73 9.31
N VAL A 536 28.76 1.85 8.01
CA VAL A 536 27.44 1.74 7.39
C VAL A 536 27.41 0.50 6.53
N THR A 537 26.34 -0.30 6.67
CA THR A 537 26.11 -1.47 5.83
C THR A 537 25.17 -1.11 4.70
N PHE A 538 25.61 -1.29 3.45
CA PHE A 538 24.71 -1.32 2.31
C PHE A 538 24.19 -2.73 2.15
N PHE A 539 22.88 -2.88 2.16
CA PHE A 539 22.20 -4.17 2.17
C PHE A 539 21.20 -4.25 1.02
N TRP A 540 21.39 -5.18 0.10
CA TRP A 540 20.37 -5.43 -0.91
C TRP A 540 19.20 -6.19 -0.31
N THR A 541 18.02 -5.62 -0.40
CA THR A 541 16.79 -6.24 0.07
C THR A 541 15.69 -6.14 -0.96
N TYR A 542 14.73 -7.01 -0.89
CA TYR A 542 13.52 -6.93 -1.65
C TYR A 542 12.35 -7.31 -0.75
N ASP A 543 11.18 -6.86 -1.12
CA ASP A 543 9.98 -7.45 -0.60
C ASP A 543 9.96 -8.93 -1.00
N ASN A 544 9.77 -9.80 -0.02
CA ASN A 544 9.92 -11.24 -0.10
C ASN A 544 9.00 -11.95 -1.10
N THR A 545 8.18 -11.24 -1.83
CA THR A 545 7.19 -11.80 -2.75
C THR A 545 7.58 -11.73 -4.20
N CYS A 546 8.77 -11.25 -4.53
CA CYS A 546 9.25 -11.19 -5.91
C CYS A 546 9.42 -12.60 -6.49
N TYR A 547 8.29 -13.26 -6.80
CA TYR A 547 8.25 -14.54 -7.54
C TYR A 547 8.77 -14.40 -8.98
N SER A 548 8.86 -13.18 -9.49
CA SER A 548 9.47 -12.92 -10.79
C SER A 548 10.95 -12.56 -10.61
N HIS A 549 11.82 -13.56 -10.56
CA HIS A 549 13.27 -13.37 -10.67
C HIS A 549 13.71 -12.58 -11.92
N GLY A 550 12.77 -12.12 -12.75
CA GLY A 550 13.01 -11.34 -13.94
C GLY A 550 13.55 -9.94 -13.63
N SER A 551 12.98 -9.25 -12.67
CA SER A 551 13.38 -7.88 -12.31
C SER A 551 14.76 -7.79 -11.66
N LEU A 552 15.16 -8.81 -10.90
CA LEU A 552 16.50 -8.85 -10.29
C LEU A 552 17.63 -8.99 -11.33
N SER A 553 17.33 -9.57 -12.50
CA SER A 553 18.31 -9.71 -13.60
C SER A 553 18.55 -8.40 -14.36
N GLU A 554 17.68 -7.43 -14.18
CA GLU A 554 17.66 -6.16 -14.91
C GLU A 554 18.23 -5.01 -14.06
N ALA A 555 18.24 -5.19 -12.72
CA ALA A 555 18.72 -4.20 -11.77
C ALA A 555 20.24 -4.15 -11.73
N SER A 556 20.79 -2.96 -11.78
CA SER A 556 22.21 -2.70 -11.53
C SER A 556 22.41 -1.38 -10.81
N TYR A 557 23.51 -1.26 -10.10
CA TYR A 557 23.81 -0.06 -9.33
C TYR A 557 25.32 0.19 -9.25
N GLU A 558 25.66 1.46 -9.02
CA GLU A 558 26.97 1.90 -8.58
C GLU A 558 26.79 2.84 -7.36
N ILE A 559 27.59 2.64 -6.32
CA ILE A 559 27.57 3.46 -5.10
C ILE A 559 28.91 4.20 -5.01
N TYR A 560 28.85 5.51 -4.82
CA TYR A 560 30.00 6.39 -4.73
C TYR A 560 30.00 7.12 -3.40
N ASP A 561 31.20 7.31 -2.83
CA ASP A 561 31.37 8.13 -1.64
C ASP A 561 31.25 9.64 -1.96
N TRP A 562 31.42 10.46 -0.94
CA TRP A 562 31.34 11.93 -1.01
C TRP A 562 32.47 12.59 -1.87
N ASP A 563 33.55 11.87 -2.17
CA ASP A 563 34.64 12.31 -3.03
C ASP A 563 34.54 11.71 -4.46
N ASP A 564 33.39 11.16 -4.82
CA ASP A 564 33.12 10.46 -6.09
C ASP A 564 34.01 9.21 -6.32
N ASN A 565 34.55 8.59 -5.27
CA ASN A 565 35.19 7.29 -5.41
C ASN A 565 34.15 6.18 -5.41
N LEU A 566 34.31 5.23 -6.32
CA LEU A 566 33.43 4.05 -6.39
C LEU A 566 33.63 3.17 -5.15
N ILE A 567 32.57 3.00 -4.35
CA ILE A 567 32.53 2.06 -3.23
C ILE A 567 32.30 0.65 -3.75
N VAL A 568 31.22 0.45 -4.51
CA VAL A 568 30.83 -0.85 -5.04
C VAL A 568 29.93 -0.68 -6.26
N ALA A 569 29.95 -1.67 -7.15
CA ALA A 569 29.06 -1.78 -8.30
C ALA A 569 28.53 -3.20 -8.46
N SER A 570 27.30 -3.32 -8.96
CA SER A 570 26.68 -4.58 -9.40
C SER A 570 26.29 -4.45 -10.87
N ASP A 571 26.48 -5.51 -11.62
CA ASP A 571 26.20 -5.60 -13.06
C ASP A 571 24.97 -6.47 -13.38
N GLY A 572 24.04 -6.58 -12.45
CA GLY A 572 22.83 -7.40 -12.51
C GLY A 572 22.87 -8.59 -11.56
N TYR A 573 21.68 -9.14 -11.25
CA TYR A 573 21.50 -10.23 -10.29
C TYR A 573 22.01 -9.95 -8.89
N PRO A 574 21.67 -8.82 -8.25
CA PRO A 574 22.01 -8.65 -6.85
C PRO A 574 21.26 -9.70 -6.00
N TYR A 575 21.97 -10.27 -5.03
CA TYR A 575 21.40 -11.22 -4.07
C TYR A 575 21.00 -10.48 -2.80
N VAL A 576 19.92 -10.93 -2.14
CA VAL A 576 19.60 -10.44 -0.79
C VAL A 576 20.77 -10.69 0.13
N GLY A 577 21.13 -9.67 0.85
CA GLY A 577 22.21 -9.72 1.81
C GLY A 577 23.07 -8.46 1.82
N GLU A 578 24.05 -8.52 2.67
CA GLU A 578 25.07 -7.49 2.78
C GLU A 578 25.80 -7.32 1.44
N ILE A 579 25.76 -6.10 0.91
CA ILE A 579 26.56 -5.72 -0.24
C ILE A 579 27.99 -5.46 0.21
N ILE A 580 28.14 -4.54 1.16
CA ILE A 580 29.43 -4.13 1.74
C ILE A 580 29.21 -3.34 3.02
N ASP A 581 30.12 -3.53 3.97
CA ASP A 581 30.36 -2.60 5.07
C ASP A 581 31.35 -1.52 4.64
N TYR A 582 31.02 -0.27 4.89
CA TYR A 582 31.87 0.85 4.52
C TYR A 582 32.02 1.83 5.68
N GLU A 583 33.27 2.19 6.01
CA GLU A 583 33.55 3.18 7.07
C GLU A 583 33.31 4.59 6.52
N MET A 584 32.31 5.26 7.07
CA MET A 584 32.01 6.65 6.74
C MET A 584 32.89 7.58 7.57
N ASP A 585 33.76 8.31 6.91
CA ASP A 585 34.65 9.32 7.51
C ASP A 585 34.85 10.48 6.53
N CYS A 586 33.76 11.22 6.29
CA CYS A 586 33.84 12.42 5.47
C CYS A 586 34.32 13.62 6.31
N ASP A 587 35.14 14.48 5.73
CA ASP A 587 35.53 15.74 6.38
C ASP A 587 34.35 16.73 6.28
N PRO A 588 33.57 16.96 7.37
CA PRO A 588 32.47 17.91 7.33
C PRO A 588 32.93 19.36 7.15
N PHE A 589 34.24 19.59 7.17
CA PHE A 589 34.88 20.91 6.99
C PHE A 589 35.40 21.15 5.58
N ALA A 590 35.25 20.23 4.63
CA ALA A 590 35.32 20.60 3.24
C ALA A 590 34.15 21.56 3.00
N VAL A 591 34.44 22.87 3.13
CA VAL A 591 33.46 23.95 3.03
C VAL A 591 32.82 23.87 1.64
N ALA A 592 31.72 23.14 1.52
CA ALA A 592 30.76 23.52 0.53
C ALA A 592 30.33 24.93 0.94
N GLU A 593 30.73 25.91 0.15
CA GLU A 593 30.33 27.30 0.29
C GLU A 593 28.81 27.29 0.55
N GLN A 594 28.39 27.76 1.75
CA GLN A 594 26.96 27.74 2.13
C GLN A 594 26.22 28.47 1.03
N ALA A 595 25.55 27.71 0.17
CA ALA A 595 24.69 28.31 -0.83
C ALA A 595 23.67 29.14 -0.07
N GLU A 596 23.56 30.44 -0.40
CA GLU A 596 22.57 31.31 0.21
C GLU A 596 21.20 30.61 0.15
N ALA A 597 20.56 30.47 1.30
CA ALA A 597 19.28 29.76 1.42
C ALA A 597 18.29 30.28 0.38
N LYS A 598 17.94 29.44 -0.58
CA LYS A 598 17.00 29.83 -1.64
C LYS A 598 15.62 30.02 -1.04
N VAL A 599 14.91 31.03 -1.49
CA VAL A 599 13.57 31.36 -0.99
C VAL A 599 12.52 30.76 -1.93
N LEU A 600 11.55 30.06 -1.35
CA LEU A 600 10.35 29.60 -2.05
C LEU A 600 9.20 30.58 -1.80
N TYR A 601 8.52 31.02 -2.85
CA TYR A 601 7.35 31.87 -2.70
C TYR A 601 6.26 31.55 -3.74
N PRO A 602 4.98 31.59 -3.37
CA PRO A 602 4.53 31.53 -1.98
C PRO A 602 4.84 30.20 -1.33
N ASN A 603 5.11 30.20 -0.03
CA ASN A 603 5.22 29.01 0.79
C ASN A 603 4.61 29.36 2.16
N PRO A 604 3.46 28.79 2.52
CA PRO A 604 2.68 27.74 1.84
C PRO A 604 2.01 28.18 0.52
N ALA A 605 1.70 27.20 -0.36
CA ALA A 605 0.99 27.45 -1.62
C ALA A 605 -0.01 26.36 -1.99
N SER A 606 -1.07 26.75 -2.72
CA SER A 606 -2.10 25.82 -3.21
C SER A 606 -2.01 25.54 -4.72
N HIS A 607 -1.32 26.37 -5.51
CA HIS A 607 -1.27 26.24 -6.96
C HIS A 607 0.14 26.02 -7.49
N SER A 608 1.07 26.87 -7.13
CA SER A 608 2.47 26.79 -7.56
C SER A 608 3.37 27.50 -6.58
N PHE A 609 4.64 27.14 -6.54
CA PHE A 609 5.69 27.92 -5.91
C PHE A 609 6.79 28.26 -6.91
N THR A 610 7.56 29.28 -6.61
CA THR A 610 8.70 29.72 -7.42
C THR A 610 9.95 29.82 -6.55
N VAL A 611 11.06 29.30 -7.05
CA VAL A 611 12.38 29.45 -6.44
C VAL A 611 13.02 30.77 -6.88
N GLU A 612 13.50 31.57 -5.95
CA GLU A 612 14.18 32.82 -6.26
C GLU A 612 15.62 32.57 -6.75
N GLY A 613 16.02 33.26 -7.80
CA GLY A 613 17.35 33.20 -8.37
C GLY A 613 17.46 32.26 -9.58
N LYS A 614 18.70 32.09 -10.07
CA LYS A 614 18.98 31.19 -11.18
C LYS A 614 19.28 29.79 -10.64
N ILE A 615 18.70 28.80 -11.27
CA ILE A 615 18.83 27.39 -10.89
C ILE A 615 19.05 26.51 -12.12
N LYS A 616 19.72 25.37 -11.95
CA LYS A 616 19.84 24.31 -12.95
C LYS A 616 18.68 23.33 -12.86
N GLY A 617 18.20 23.05 -11.66
CA GLY A 617 17.12 22.10 -11.47
C GLY A 617 16.47 22.14 -10.10
N ILE A 618 15.28 21.56 -10.03
CA ILE A 618 14.51 21.35 -8.81
C ILE A 618 14.10 19.88 -8.78
N MET A 619 14.28 19.26 -7.63
CA MET A 619 13.68 17.96 -7.28
C MET A 619 12.79 18.20 -6.06
N VAL A 620 11.61 17.59 -6.04
CA VAL A 620 10.71 17.71 -4.90
C VAL A 620 10.35 16.32 -4.40
N PHE A 621 10.48 16.15 -3.11
CA PHE A 621 10.19 14.91 -2.40
C PHE A 621 9.01 15.14 -1.47
N ASP A 622 8.15 14.14 -1.31
CA ASP A 622 7.12 14.14 -0.29
C ASP A 622 7.71 13.84 1.12
N ALA A 623 6.84 13.77 2.13
CA ALA A 623 7.26 13.49 3.49
C ALA A 623 7.83 12.07 3.71
N LEU A 624 7.62 11.17 2.74
CA LEU A 624 8.15 9.80 2.76
C LEU A 624 9.46 9.68 1.95
N GLY A 625 9.99 10.81 1.44
CA GLY A 625 11.18 10.82 0.62
C GLY A 625 10.96 10.42 -0.84
N GLN A 626 9.72 10.19 -1.28
CA GLN A 626 9.41 9.88 -2.68
C GLN A 626 9.53 11.12 -3.54
N MET A 627 10.24 11.03 -4.66
CA MET A 627 10.36 12.15 -5.59
C MET A 627 9.06 12.33 -6.37
N VAL A 628 8.39 13.46 -6.12
CA VAL A 628 7.10 13.82 -6.77
C VAL A 628 7.27 14.76 -7.95
N TYR A 629 8.46 15.36 -8.12
CA TYR A 629 8.74 16.26 -9.23
C TYR A 629 10.24 16.42 -9.47
N GLN A 630 10.62 16.50 -10.76
CA GLN A 630 11.96 16.93 -11.20
C GLN A 630 11.82 17.84 -12.43
N GLY A 631 12.56 18.94 -12.45
CA GLY A 631 12.52 19.86 -13.58
C GLY A 631 13.60 20.96 -13.50
N ALA A 632 13.84 21.62 -14.63
CA ALA A 632 14.84 22.69 -14.77
C ALA A 632 14.24 24.11 -14.67
N GLY A 633 12.94 24.26 -14.46
CA GLY A 633 12.27 25.56 -14.35
C GLY A 633 12.19 26.06 -12.92
N ASN A 634 12.18 27.39 -12.73
CA ASN A 634 12.07 28.00 -11.39
C ASN A 634 10.67 27.88 -10.76
N THR A 635 9.63 27.52 -11.50
CA THR A 635 8.26 27.45 -11.01
C THR A 635 7.74 26.04 -11.13
N VAL A 636 7.16 25.52 -10.04
CA VAL A 636 6.58 24.19 -9.95
C VAL A 636 5.08 24.31 -9.69
N GLU A 637 4.27 23.68 -10.53
CA GLU A 637 2.83 23.57 -10.36
C GLU A 637 2.52 22.42 -9.39
N VAL A 638 1.74 22.73 -8.34
CA VAL A 638 1.45 21.78 -7.26
C VAL A 638 -0.05 21.54 -7.06
N VAL A 639 -0.88 21.93 -8.03
CA VAL A 639 -2.36 21.84 -7.94
C VAL A 639 -2.82 20.40 -7.72
N ALA A 640 -2.16 19.45 -8.39
CA ALA A 640 -2.51 18.02 -8.34
C ALA A 640 -1.94 17.29 -7.13
N TRP A 641 -1.09 17.93 -6.32
CA TRP A 641 -0.45 17.26 -5.19
C TRP A 641 -1.37 17.24 -3.98
N PRO A 642 -1.31 16.17 -3.16
CA PRO A 642 -1.95 16.13 -1.85
C PRO A 642 -1.54 17.32 -0.97
N GLN A 643 -2.39 17.70 -0.03
CA GLN A 643 -2.00 18.65 1.01
C GLN A 643 -0.95 17.98 1.91
N GLY A 644 0.13 18.71 2.22
CA GLY A 644 1.19 18.12 3.03
C GLY A 644 2.50 18.90 2.96
N VAL A 645 3.51 18.34 3.59
CA VAL A 645 4.88 18.84 3.60
C VAL A 645 5.67 18.17 2.49
N TYR A 646 6.47 18.96 1.78
CA TYR A 646 7.37 18.52 0.73
C TYR A 646 8.74 19.14 0.94
N PHE A 647 9.78 18.45 0.49
CA PHE A 647 11.15 18.93 0.52
C PHE A 647 11.60 19.26 -0.89
N VAL A 648 11.96 20.53 -1.12
CA VAL A 648 12.38 21.03 -2.42
C VAL A 648 13.89 21.12 -2.43
N ARG A 649 14.53 20.23 -3.15
CA ARG A 649 15.96 20.24 -3.41
C ARG A 649 16.25 21.07 -4.65
N ILE A 650 17.12 22.04 -4.53
CA ILE A 650 17.40 23.03 -5.57
C ILE A 650 18.90 22.95 -5.90
N VAL A 651 19.21 22.80 -7.19
CA VAL A 651 20.57 22.90 -7.72
C VAL A 651 20.70 24.24 -8.41
N ASP A 652 21.61 25.08 -7.94
CA ASP A 652 21.85 26.40 -8.54
C ASP A 652 22.79 26.35 -9.76
N GLU A 653 23.06 27.49 -10.37
CA GLU A 653 23.93 27.58 -11.56
C GLU A 653 25.39 27.19 -11.30
N ASN A 654 25.82 27.10 -10.04
CA ASN A 654 27.18 26.74 -9.60
C ASN A 654 27.25 25.30 -9.07
N ASP A 655 26.22 24.48 -9.28
CA ASP A 655 26.04 23.12 -8.77
C ASP A 655 25.87 23.02 -7.24
N ALA A 656 25.71 24.16 -6.54
CA ALA A 656 25.41 24.16 -5.12
C ALA A 656 23.97 23.70 -4.87
N VAL A 657 23.82 22.77 -3.92
CA VAL A 657 22.54 22.16 -3.57
C VAL A 657 21.99 22.76 -2.29
N SER A 658 20.73 23.16 -2.30
CA SER A 658 20.00 23.59 -1.10
C SER A 658 18.66 22.88 -1.01
N THR A 659 18.23 22.52 0.20
CA THR A 659 16.93 21.91 0.44
C THR A 659 16.07 22.87 1.25
N VAL A 660 14.82 23.07 0.82
CA VAL A 660 13.87 23.99 1.46
C VAL A 660 12.55 23.27 1.65
N LYS A 661 11.96 23.35 2.85
CA LYS A 661 10.63 22.83 3.16
C LYS A 661 9.56 23.63 2.41
N PHE A 662 8.64 22.92 1.77
CA PHE A 662 7.47 23.47 1.09
C PHE A 662 6.20 22.90 1.69
N VAL A 663 5.20 23.75 1.92
CA VAL A 663 3.90 23.33 2.45
C VAL A 663 2.83 23.51 1.39
N LYS A 664 2.21 22.41 0.96
CA LYS A 664 1.06 22.40 0.06
C LYS A 664 -0.22 22.51 0.87
N GLN A 665 -1.00 23.57 0.58
CA GLN A 665 -2.34 23.80 1.13
C GLN A 665 -3.45 23.34 0.19
#